data_1919d9ddfb90e5d09d6bd9697c337fc3
#
_entry.id   1919d9ddfb90e5d09d6bd9697c337fc3
#
_cell.length_a   1.000
_cell.length_b   1.000
_cell.length_c   1.000
_cell.angle_alpha   90.00
_cell.angle_beta   90.00
_cell.angle_gamma   90.00
#
_symmetry.space_group_name_H-M   'P 1'
#
loop_
_entity.id
_entity.type
_entity.pdbx_description
1 polymer ?
#
loop_
_entity_poly.entity_id
_entity_poly.type
_entity_poly.pdbx_seq_one_letter_code
_entity_poly.pdbx_strand_id
1 'polypeptide(L)'
;MRTVSDYFGSLVFDDRVMRAKLPSDVYASLKRTIDEGASLDTHVADAVATAMRDWAVEHGATHFTHWFQPLTGVTAEKHDGFIAPSPDGGVIMEFSGKELIQGEPDASSFPSGGLRATFEARGYTAWDPTSYAFIKGHTLCIPTAFCSYSGEALDKKTPLLRSMQALNKQALRVLKLFGNEDVKCVRPCVGPEQEYFLIDKAMYEKRKDLVFCGRTLFGAKPPKGQELDDHYFGAIKPRVEAYMEDLNTELWKLGILAKTEHNEVAPSQHELAPIFSVANIATDHNQLTMEIMQKVASRHDLVCLLAEKPFAGVNGSGKHNNWYLATDTGVNLFKPGETPYENAQFLLFLCAAVQAVDNYQNLLRLSVATAGNDHRLGANEAPPAVISIFLGDELTAVLDAIETDTPYSGTEKTVLKLGVHVLPKFTRDTTDRNRTSPFAFTGNKFEFRMVGSSDSIACANIMLNAAMAETLKEFSDRLEGVSDFESALHDLIKETIKAHKRIIFNGNGYDDAWIKEATEKRGLLNLRTTPDALATVLEKKNVEMLTSLKIFSEAEIRSRYEICLENYCKTVNIEGLTMVDMARKEILPAVEAYLGDLSGTVAAKTAAVPGLACKYEKDLISKLSKLADEISDAASSLDTTLIRLKAIPDVTDAAYVIRDVVLQKMAELRVVCDEAESITADKYWPFPTYGDLLFGVR
;
A
#
# COMPACT_ATOMS: atom_id res chain seq x y z
N MET A 1 -14.60 34.30 -2.27
CA MET A 1 -13.72 33.12 -2.30
C MET A 1 -14.61 31.88 -2.21
N ARG A 2 -14.50 30.90 -3.12
CA ARG A 2 -15.24 29.63 -2.98
C ARG A 2 -14.65 28.86 -1.83
N THR A 3 -15.48 28.33 -0.93
CA THR A 3 -15.03 27.45 0.16
C THR A 3 -14.92 26.01 -0.34
N VAL A 4 -14.21 25.15 0.40
CA VAL A 4 -14.08 23.73 0.01
C VAL A 4 -15.46 23.07 -0.15
N SER A 5 -16.42 23.42 0.69
CA SER A 5 -17.80 22.92 0.59
C SER A 5 -18.52 23.26 -0.72
N ASP A 6 -18.07 24.29 -1.44
CA ASP A 6 -18.69 24.72 -2.69
C ASP A 6 -18.28 23.84 -3.89
N TYR A 7 -17.15 23.13 -3.79
CA TYR A 7 -16.62 22.31 -4.88
C TYR A 7 -16.26 20.87 -4.49
N PHE A 8 -16.40 20.50 -3.21
CA PHE A 8 -16.16 19.13 -2.78
C PHE A 8 -17.10 18.15 -3.49
N GLY A 9 -16.52 17.13 -4.13
CA GLY A 9 -17.25 16.12 -4.91
C GLY A 9 -17.89 16.67 -6.20
N SER A 10 -17.45 17.85 -6.69
CA SER A 10 -18.02 18.45 -7.90
C SER A 10 -17.80 17.61 -9.17
N LEU A 11 -16.81 16.72 -9.15
CA LEU A 11 -16.48 15.80 -10.25
C LEU A 11 -16.89 14.36 -9.95
N VAL A 12 -17.84 14.13 -9.03
CA VAL A 12 -18.31 12.80 -8.64
C VAL A 12 -19.82 12.67 -8.86
N PHE A 13 -20.23 11.57 -9.47
CA PHE A 13 -21.64 11.20 -9.61
C PHE A 13 -22.12 10.56 -8.30
N ASP A 14 -22.14 11.37 -7.23
CA ASP A 14 -22.45 10.95 -5.87
C ASP A 14 -23.97 10.85 -5.57
N ASP A 15 -24.32 10.51 -4.34
CA ASP A 15 -25.70 10.40 -3.89
C ASP A 15 -26.51 11.69 -4.13
N ARG A 16 -25.90 12.87 -4.01
CA ARG A 16 -26.56 14.17 -4.25
C ARG A 16 -26.92 14.33 -5.74
N VAL A 17 -25.98 13.99 -6.61
CA VAL A 17 -26.17 14.05 -8.06
C VAL A 17 -27.19 13.01 -8.51
N MET A 18 -27.08 11.76 -8.02
CA MET A 18 -28.02 10.69 -8.31
C MET A 18 -29.45 11.06 -7.92
N ARG A 19 -29.63 11.61 -6.72
CA ARG A 19 -30.96 12.07 -6.24
C ARG A 19 -31.55 13.20 -7.09
N ALA A 20 -30.70 14.07 -7.62
CA ALA A 20 -31.13 15.21 -8.45
C ALA A 20 -31.41 14.83 -9.92
N LYS A 21 -30.69 13.81 -10.44
CA LYS A 21 -30.70 13.49 -11.87
C LYS A 21 -31.52 12.24 -12.22
N LEU A 22 -31.74 11.32 -11.27
CA LEU A 22 -32.47 10.07 -11.50
C LEU A 22 -33.96 10.20 -11.17
N PRO A 23 -34.84 9.49 -11.89
CA PRO A 23 -36.21 9.26 -11.44
C PRO A 23 -36.22 8.63 -10.04
N SER A 24 -37.21 8.93 -9.22
CA SER A 24 -37.26 8.54 -7.81
C SER A 24 -37.28 7.03 -7.58
N ASP A 25 -37.92 6.27 -8.44
CA ASP A 25 -37.96 4.81 -8.41
C ASP A 25 -36.61 4.16 -8.80
N VAL A 26 -35.97 4.71 -9.84
CA VAL A 26 -34.62 4.32 -10.27
C VAL A 26 -33.59 4.60 -9.15
N TYR A 27 -33.64 5.80 -8.56
CA TYR A 27 -32.78 6.15 -7.43
C TYR A 27 -33.01 5.21 -6.25
N ALA A 28 -34.27 4.94 -5.88
CA ALA A 28 -34.58 4.02 -4.77
C ALA A 28 -34.10 2.58 -5.02
N SER A 29 -34.20 2.09 -6.27
CA SER A 29 -33.68 0.76 -6.65
C SER A 29 -32.15 0.71 -6.55
N LEU A 30 -31.45 1.69 -7.13
CA LEU A 30 -29.99 1.77 -7.06
C LEU A 30 -29.49 1.93 -5.62
N LYS A 31 -30.20 2.72 -4.82
CA LYS A 31 -29.86 2.96 -3.42
C LYS A 31 -29.91 1.69 -2.56
N ARG A 32 -30.90 0.82 -2.79
CA ARG A 32 -30.96 -0.50 -2.13
C ARG A 32 -29.75 -1.37 -2.47
N THR A 33 -29.30 -1.35 -3.71
CA THR A 33 -28.08 -2.06 -4.12
C THR A 33 -26.85 -1.54 -3.34
N ILE A 34 -26.70 -0.21 -3.26
CA ILE A 34 -25.55 0.44 -2.61
C ILE A 34 -25.56 0.23 -1.09
N ASP A 35 -26.69 0.43 -0.44
CA ASP A 35 -26.78 0.46 1.03
C ASP A 35 -26.99 -0.93 1.64
N GLU A 36 -27.79 -1.77 1.01
CA GLU A 36 -28.23 -3.06 1.57
C GLU A 36 -27.50 -4.25 0.90
N GLY A 37 -26.73 -4.02 -0.17
CA GLY A 37 -26.10 -5.09 -0.95
C GLY A 37 -27.10 -5.92 -1.75
N ALA A 38 -28.27 -5.35 -2.10
CA ALA A 38 -29.26 -6.01 -2.94
C ALA A 38 -28.71 -6.21 -4.37
N SER A 39 -29.24 -7.21 -5.09
CA SER A 39 -28.88 -7.44 -6.48
C SER A 39 -29.22 -6.20 -7.32
N LEU A 40 -28.31 -5.84 -8.23
CA LEU A 40 -28.53 -4.77 -9.18
C LEU A 40 -29.70 -5.11 -10.10
N ASP A 41 -30.68 -4.20 -10.20
CA ASP A 41 -31.74 -4.28 -11.19
C ASP A 41 -31.24 -3.71 -12.51
N THR A 42 -31.02 -4.58 -13.49
CA THR A 42 -30.49 -4.19 -14.81
C THR A 42 -31.46 -3.36 -15.62
N HIS A 43 -32.76 -3.35 -15.29
CA HIS A 43 -33.76 -2.52 -15.98
C HIS A 43 -33.60 -1.02 -15.69
N VAL A 44 -32.91 -0.63 -14.61
CA VAL A 44 -32.63 0.77 -14.30
C VAL A 44 -31.37 1.30 -14.98
N ALA A 45 -30.57 0.42 -15.59
CA ALA A 45 -29.26 0.78 -16.12
C ALA A 45 -29.29 1.84 -17.23
N ASP A 46 -30.26 1.79 -18.13
CA ASP A 46 -30.39 2.80 -19.20
C ASP A 46 -30.66 4.20 -18.65
N ALA A 47 -31.52 4.28 -17.63
CA ALA A 47 -31.81 5.57 -16.98
C ALA A 47 -30.59 6.13 -16.25
N VAL A 48 -29.84 5.24 -15.58
CA VAL A 48 -28.59 5.61 -14.88
C VAL A 48 -27.53 6.03 -15.87
N ALA A 49 -27.32 5.25 -16.96
CA ALA A 49 -26.36 5.57 -18.02
C ALA A 49 -26.64 6.93 -18.67
N THR A 50 -27.91 7.19 -19.01
CA THR A 50 -28.31 8.47 -19.57
C THR A 50 -28.01 9.62 -18.60
N ALA A 51 -28.38 9.51 -17.34
CA ALA A 51 -28.12 10.53 -16.33
C ALA A 51 -26.61 10.75 -16.09
N MET A 52 -25.81 9.69 -16.06
CA MET A 52 -24.34 9.80 -15.95
C MET A 52 -23.74 10.50 -17.16
N ARG A 53 -24.13 10.13 -18.37
CA ARG A 53 -23.66 10.77 -19.60
C ARG A 53 -23.99 12.25 -19.60
N ASP A 54 -25.26 12.60 -19.36
CA ASP A 54 -25.72 14.00 -19.42
C ASP A 54 -24.97 14.84 -18.37
N TRP A 55 -24.83 14.33 -17.15
CA TRP A 55 -24.04 14.96 -16.12
C TRP A 55 -22.56 15.10 -16.53
N ALA A 56 -21.96 14.07 -17.09
CA ALA A 56 -20.55 14.08 -17.50
C ALA A 56 -20.31 15.10 -18.63
N VAL A 57 -21.21 15.16 -19.62
CA VAL A 57 -21.15 16.13 -20.72
C VAL A 57 -21.33 17.57 -20.21
N GLU A 58 -22.23 17.81 -19.26
CA GLU A 58 -22.38 19.12 -18.58
C GLU A 58 -21.08 19.58 -17.91
N HIS A 59 -20.23 18.63 -17.50
CA HIS A 59 -18.91 18.89 -16.90
C HIS A 59 -17.75 18.82 -17.91
N GLY A 60 -18.04 18.76 -19.21
CA GLY A 60 -17.05 18.80 -20.29
C GLY A 60 -16.40 17.46 -20.64
N ALA A 61 -16.96 16.34 -20.17
CA ALA A 61 -16.49 15.03 -20.59
C ALA A 61 -16.93 14.73 -22.04
N THR A 62 -16.04 14.10 -22.79
CA THR A 62 -16.25 13.65 -24.17
C THR A 62 -16.13 12.15 -24.32
N HIS A 63 -15.53 11.50 -23.32
CA HIS A 63 -15.24 10.08 -23.29
C HIS A 63 -15.70 9.45 -21.98
N PHE A 64 -15.84 8.13 -21.98
CA PHE A 64 -15.98 7.31 -20.79
C PHE A 64 -14.95 6.18 -20.79
N THR A 65 -14.72 5.61 -19.61
CA THR A 65 -13.89 4.42 -19.45
C THR A 65 -14.40 3.56 -18.31
N HIS A 66 -14.32 2.25 -18.49
CA HIS A 66 -14.40 1.32 -17.37
C HIS A 66 -13.06 1.33 -16.65
N TRP A 67 -13.07 1.90 -15.45
CA TRP A 67 -11.89 2.09 -14.62
C TRP A 67 -11.79 0.95 -13.61
N PHE A 68 -10.69 0.21 -13.61
CA PHE A 68 -10.50 -0.94 -12.72
C PHE A 68 -9.06 -1.06 -12.21
N GLN A 69 -8.87 -1.90 -11.18
CA GLN A 69 -7.59 -2.15 -10.52
C GLN A 69 -7.05 -3.52 -11.00
N PRO A 70 -6.09 -3.56 -11.93
CA PRO A 70 -5.52 -4.79 -12.44
C PRO A 70 -4.69 -5.51 -11.37
N LEU A 71 -4.28 -6.77 -11.62
CA LEU A 71 -3.40 -7.52 -10.72
C LEU A 71 -2.03 -6.86 -10.58
N THR A 72 -1.54 -6.22 -11.63
CA THR A 72 -0.29 -5.44 -11.64
C THR A 72 -0.56 -4.01 -12.10
N GLY A 73 0.24 -3.07 -11.63
CA GLY A 73 0.04 -1.64 -11.89
C GLY A 73 -1.02 -1.00 -10.97
N VAL A 74 -1.32 0.27 -11.22
CA VAL A 74 -2.20 1.08 -10.37
C VAL A 74 -3.64 0.93 -10.83
N THR A 75 -3.96 1.43 -12.03
CA THR A 75 -5.29 1.37 -12.65
C THR A 75 -5.18 1.05 -14.13
N ALA A 76 -6.27 0.57 -14.73
CA ALA A 76 -6.39 0.32 -16.15
C ALA A 76 -7.62 1.01 -16.72
N GLU A 77 -7.48 1.55 -17.93
CA GLU A 77 -8.47 2.35 -18.62
C GLU A 77 -8.42 2.10 -20.14
N LYS A 78 -9.60 2.16 -20.76
CA LYS A 78 -9.73 2.23 -22.22
C LYS A 78 -10.80 3.28 -22.52
N HIS A 79 -10.40 4.40 -23.11
CA HIS A 79 -11.29 5.54 -23.33
C HIS A 79 -12.10 5.36 -24.61
N ASP A 80 -13.42 5.33 -24.49
CA ASP A 80 -14.36 5.30 -25.60
C ASP A 80 -15.12 6.64 -25.67
N GLY A 81 -15.32 7.19 -26.86
CA GLY A 81 -16.06 8.44 -27.04
C GLY A 81 -17.58 8.24 -26.88
N PHE A 82 -18.26 9.23 -26.32
CA PHE A 82 -19.74 9.26 -26.27
C PHE A 82 -20.36 9.55 -27.64
N ILE A 83 -19.87 9.00 -28.72
CA ILE A 83 -20.33 9.32 -30.05
C ILE A 83 -20.93 8.11 -30.76
N ALA A 84 -22.08 8.30 -31.40
CA ALA A 84 -22.67 7.37 -32.35
C ALA A 84 -23.01 8.11 -33.65
N PRO A 85 -22.97 7.44 -34.81
CA PRO A 85 -23.29 8.06 -36.08
C PRO A 85 -24.76 8.42 -36.15
N SER A 86 -25.08 9.64 -36.62
CA SER A 86 -26.43 10.08 -36.92
C SER A 86 -26.79 9.78 -38.39
N PRO A 87 -28.07 9.50 -38.71
CA PRO A 87 -28.51 9.21 -40.10
C PRO A 87 -28.23 10.33 -41.10
N ASP A 88 -28.08 11.58 -40.64
CA ASP A 88 -27.78 12.75 -41.47
C ASP A 88 -26.26 12.97 -41.70
N GLY A 89 -25.41 12.03 -41.26
CA GLY A 89 -23.96 12.12 -41.39
C GLY A 89 -23.25 12.89 -40.29
N GLY A 90 -23.99 13.31 -39.24
CA GLY A 90 -23.45 13.89 -38.02
C GLY A 90 -23.18 12.85 -36.96
N VAL A 91 -23.08 13.29 -35.71
CA VAL A 91 -22.91 12.44 -34.51
C VAL A 91 -23.92 12.81 -33.44
N ILE A 92 -24.34 11.84 -32.67
CA ILE A 92 -25.10 12.02 -31.43
C ILE A 92 -24.29 11.57 -30.25
N MET A 93 -24.58 12.11 -29.08
CA MET A 93 -23.99 11.64 -27.82
C MET A 93 -24.80 10.45 -27.33
N GLU A 94 -24.17 9.29 -27.21
CA GLU A 94 -24.82 8.04 -26.79
C GLU A 94 -24.00 7.35 -25.69
N PHE A 95 -24.70 6.77 -24.73
CA PHE A 95 -24.16 5.89 -23.71
C PHE A 95 -25.31 5.06 -23.16
N SER A 96 -25.31 3.79 -23.40
CA SER A 96 -26.40 2.87 -23.08
C SER A 96 -26.19 2.18 -21.73
N GLY A 97 -27.26 1.64 -21.15
CA GLY A 97 -27.18 0.80 -19.96
C GLY A 97 -26.33 -0.45 -20.16
N LYS A 98 -26.30 -1.00 -21.39
CA LYS A 98 -25.39 -2.11 -21.71
C LYS A 98 -23.93 -1.69 -21.59
N GLU A 99 -23.55 -0.53 -22.11
CA GLU A 99 -22.20 0.01 -22.01
C GLU A 99 -21.83 0.40 -20.58
N LEU A 100 -22.80 0.82 -19.76
CA LEU A 100 -22.58 1.06 -18.34
C LEU A 100 -22.29 -0.25 -17.58
N ILE A 101 -23.13 -1.29 -17.79
CA ILE A 101 -23.04 -2.53 -17.01
C ILE A 101 -21.81 -3.34 -17.39
N GLN A 102 -21.49 -3.43 -18.69
CA GLN A 102 -20.52 -4.35 -19.22
C GLN A 102 -19.64 -3.71 -20.28
N GLY A 103 -18.32 -3.86 -20.14
CA GLY A 103 -17.34 -3.64 -21.18
C GLY A 103 -16.68 -4.95 -21.61
N GLU A 104 -16.16 -4.99 -22.83
CA GLU A 104 -15.47 -6.14 -23.42
C GLU A 104 -14.03 -5.75 -23.83
N PRO A 105 -13.12 -5.45 -22.88
CA PRO A 105 -11.74 -5.12 -23.21
C PRO A 105 -11.00 -6.36 -23.72
N ASP A 106 -9.94 -6.12 -24.50
CA ASP A 106 -8.99 -7.18 -24.82
C ASP A 106 -8.18 -7.55 -23.56
N ALA A 107 -8.32 -8.78 -23.12
CA ALA A 107 -7.65 -9.30 -21.94
C ALA A 107 -6.32 -10.01 -22.26
N SER A 108 -5.92 -10.12 -23.54
CA SER A 108 -4.73 -10.89 -23.95
C SER A 108 -3.43 -10.33 -23.36
N SER A 109 -3.36 -9.04 -23.10
CA SER A 109 -2.18 -8.37 -22.53
C SER A 109 -2.15 -8.32 -21.00
N PHE A 110 -3.23 -8.71 -20.32
CA PHE A 110 -3.26 -8.71 -18.86
C PHE A 110 -2.68 -9.99 -18.28
N PRO A 111 -1.92 -9.92 -17.17
CA PRO A 111 -1.42 -11.09 -16.47
C PRO A 111 -2.57 -11.99 -16.05
N SER A 112 -2.49 -13.29 -16.34
CA SER A 112 -3.55 -14.26 -16.04
C SER A 112 -3.08 -15.47 -15.23
N GLY A 113 -1.77 -15.70 -15.11
CA GLY A 113 -1.23 -16.88 -14.43
C GLY A 113 -1.78 -18.20 -14.97
N GLY A 114 -2.05 -18.27 -16.28
CA GLY A 114 -2.62 -19.46 -16.92
C GLY A 114 -4.13 -19.64 -16.75
N LEU A 115 -4.87 -18.69 -16.17
CA LEU A 115 -6.34 -18.74 -16.08
C LEU A 115 -7.07 -18.71 -17.43
N ARG A 116 -6.39 -18.28 -18.49
CA ARG A 116 -6.94 -18.19 -19.83
C ARG A 116 -6.22 -19.15 -20.77
N ALA A 117 -6.96 -19.74 -21.70
CA ALA A 117 -6.33 -20.36 -22.83
C ALA A 117 -5.63 -19.32 -23.73
N THR A 118 -4.54 -19.70 -24.38
CA THR A 118 -3.70 -18.77 -25.17
C THR A 118 -4.47 -18.02 -26.28
N PHE A 119 -5.56 -18.63 -26.78
CA PHE A 119 -6.40 -18.05 -27.84
C PHE A 119 -7.55 -17.18 -27.29
N GLU A 120 -7.77 -17.13 -25.98
CA GLU A 120 -8.82 -16.31 -25.37
C GLU A 120 -8.30 -14.88 -25.19
N ALA A 121 -8.82 -13.94 -25.95
CA ALA A 121 -8.47 -12.54 -25.86
C ALA A 121 -9.52 -11.69 -25.10
N ARG A 122 -10.79 -12.16 -25.05
CA ARG A 122 -11.89 -11.41 -24.45
C ARG A 122 -11.88 -11.50 -22.93
N GLY A 123 -12.04 -10.35 -22.27
CA GLY A 123 -12.40 -10.23 -20.87
C GLY A 123 -13.64 -9.38 -20.70
N TYR A 124 -14.15 -9.29 -19.48
CA TYR A 124 -15.33 -8.49 -19.17
C TYR A 124 -15.04 -7.56 -17.99
N THR A 125 -15.46 -6.31 -18.14
CA THR A 125 -15.62 -5.39 -17.01
C THR A 125 -17.09 -5.36 -16.60
N ALA A 126 -17.33 -5.29 -15.29
CA ALA A 126 -18.68 -5.19 -14.73
C ALA A 126 -18.78 -3.97 -13.81
N TRP A 127 -19.79 -3.13 -14.04
CA TRP A 127 -20.00 -1.94 -13.21
C TRP A 127 -20.14 -2.30 -11.73
N ASP A 128 -19.42 -1.57 -10.87
CA ASP A 128 -19.60 -1.60 -9.43
C ASP A 128 -20.43 -0.40 -8.97
N PRO A 129 -21.73 -0.55 -8.71
CA PRO A 129 -22.58 0.55 -8.27
C PRO A 129 -22.27 1.04 -6.85
N THR A 130 -21.48 0.29 -6.07
CA THR A 130 -21.11 0.67 -4.70
C THR A 130 -19.96 1.67 -4.65
N SER A 131 -19.32 1.96 -5.79
CA SER A 131 -18.31 3.02 -5.97
C SER A 131 -18.81 4.05 -6.97
N TYR A 132 -18.67 5.33 -6.62
CA TYR A 132 -19.17 6.42 -7.46
C TYR A 132 -18.32 6.60 -8.71
N ALA A 133 -18.99 6.85 -9.85
CA ALA A 133 -18.33 7.30 -11.06
C ALA A 133 -17.82 8.75 -10.88
N PHE A 134 -16.73 9.09 -11.54
CA PHE A 134 -16.08 10.40 -11.40
C PHE A 134 -15.52 10.89 -12.74
N ILE A 135 -15.25 12.18 -12.84
CA ILE A 135 -14.64 12.77 -14.03
C ILE A 135 -13.17 13.05 -13.78
N LYS A 136 -12.32 12.53 -14.66
CA LYS A 136 -10.89 12.78 -14.70
C LYS A 136 -10.49 13.40 -16.04
N GLY A 137 -10.14 14.67 -16.02
CA GLY A 137 -9.93 15.44 -17.26
C GLY A 137 -11.22 15.54 -18.08
N HIS A 138 -11.26 14.93 -19.26
CA HIS A 138 -12.41 14.90 -20.16
C HIS A 138 -13.09 13.52 -20.24
N THR A 139 -12.85 12.66 -19.25
CA THR A 139 -13.31 11.27 -19.26
C THR A 139 -14.13 10.95 -18.01
N LEU A 140 -15.33 10.40 -18.22
CA LEU A 140 -16.12 9.76 -17.18
C LEU A 140 -15.48 8.41 -16.84
N CYS A 141 -14.97 8.26 -15.63
CA CYS A 141 -14.40 7.02 -15.11
C CYS A 141 -15.47 6.26 -14.31
N ILE A 142 -15.77 5.05 -14.72
CA ILE A 142 -16.78 4.19 -14.11
C ILE A 142 -16.07 3.05 -13.38
N PRO A 143 -16.11 2.99 -12.03
CA PRO A 143 -15.48 1.92 -11.28
C PRO A 143 -16.09 0.56 -11.65
N THR A 144 -15.23 -0.40 -11.98
CA THR A 144 -15.64 -1.74 -12.44
C THR A 144 -14.79 -2.83 -11.82
N ALA A 145 -15.35 -4.04 -11.77
CA ALA A 145 -14.64 -5.29 -11.65
C ALA A 145 -14.12 -5.73 -13.03
N PHE A 146 -13.13 -6.62 -13.08
CA PHE A 146 -12.59 -7.18 -14.30
C PHE A 146 -12.39 -8.69 -14.17
N CYS A 147 -12.89 -9.47 -15.12
CA CYS A 147 -12.76 -10.91 -15.13
C CYS A 147 -12.38 -11.46 -16.52
N SER A 148 -11.90 -12.71 -16.53
CA SER A 148 -11.63 -13.48 -17.73
C SER A 148 -12.93 -13.83 -18.47
N TYR A 149 -12.79 -14.40 -19.68
CA TYR A 149 -13.91 -14.94 -20.45
C TYR A 149 -14.70 -16.01 -19.68
N SER A 150 -14.02 -16.80 -18.87
CA SER A 150 -14.62 -17.86 -18.04
C SER A 150 -15.10 -17.38 -16.66
N GLY A 151 -14.87 -16.10 -16.32
CA GLY A 151 -15.43 -15.46 -15.12
C GLY A 151 -14.50 -15.39 -13.91
N GLU A 152 -13.23 -15.85 -14.04
CA GLU A 152 -12.24 -15.69 -12.96
C GLU A 152 -11.85 -14.22 -12.81
N ALA A 153 -11.72 -13.77 -11.56
CA ALA A 153 -11.33 -12.41 -11.26
C ALA A 153 -9.87 -12.14 -11.68
N LEU A 154 -9.67 -11.16 -12.56
CA LEU A 154 -8.36 -10.66 -13.01
C LEU A 154 -8.00 -9.29 -12.42
N ASP A 155 -8.70 -8.88 -11.37
CA ASP A 155 -8.55 -7.60 -10.70
C ASP A 155 -8.35 -7.76 -9.18
N LYS A 156 -8.16 -6.64 -8.49
CA LYS A 156 -8.07 -6.57 -7.02
C LYS A 156 -9.41 -6.27 -6.36
N LYS A 157 -10.35 -5.65 -7.08
CA LYS A 157 -11.63 -5.21 -6.54
C LYS A 157 -12.60 -6.36 -6.29
N THR A 158 -12.71 -7.30 -7.22
CA THR A 158 -13.62 -8.43 -7.08
C THR A 158 -13.36 -9.24 -5.78
N PRO A 159 -12.13 -9.69 -5.49
CA PRO A 159 -11.88 -10.38 -4.22
C PRO A 159 -12.04 -9.47 -3.00
N LEU A 160 -11.81 -8.17 -3.11
CA LEU A 160 -12.08 -7.23 -2.02
C LEU A 160 -13.57 -7.21 -1.68
N LEU A 161 -14.44 -7.04 -2.66
CA LEU A 161 -15.90 -7.05 -2.47
C LEU A 161 -16.39 -8.39 -1.91
N ARG A 162 -15.87 -9.52 -2.43
CA ARG A 162 -16.17 -10.87 -1.90
C ARG A 162 -15.75 -11.01 -0.43
N SER A 163 -14.59 -10.49 -0.04
CA SER A 163 -14.11 -10.53 1.34
C SER A 163 -14.97 -9.68 2.28
N MET A 164 -15.40 -8.49 1.82
CA MET A 164 -16.32 -7.62 2.56
C MET A 164 -17.68 -8.31 2.77
N GLN A 165 -18.19 -8.99 1.75
CA GLN A 165 -19.45 -9.73 1.85
C GLN A 165 -19.35 -10.93 2.81
N ALA A 166 -18.24 -11.68 2.77
CA ALA A 166 -17.97 -12.78 3.69
C ALA A 166 -17.92 -12.28 5.15
N LEU A 167 -17.20 -11.19 5.39
CA LEU A 167 -17.07 -10.56 6.70
C LEU A 167 -18.43 -10.06 7.20
N ASN A 168 -19.18 -9.33 6.38
CA ASN A 168 -20.52 -8.86 6.72
C ASN A 168 -21.43 -10.00 7.20
N LYS A 169 -21.46 -11.11 6.45
CA LYS A 169 -22.27 -12.28 6.77
C LYS A 169 -21.97 -12.82 8.17
N GLN A 170 -20.70 -12.96 8.53
CA GLN A 170 -20.29 -13.55 9.80
C GLN A 170 -20.43 -12.56 10.98
N ALA A 171 -20.12 -11.28 10.74
CA ALA A 171 -20.30 -10.23 11.74
C ALA A 171 -21.79 -10.07 12.14
N LEU A 172 -22.72 -10.15 11.17
CA LEU A 172 -24.15 -10.12 11.46
C LEU A 172 -24.63 -11.31 12.28
N ARG A 173 -24.05 -12.52 12.08
CA ARG A 173 -24.35 -13.68 12.92
C ARG A 173 -23.99 -13.40 14.38
N VAL A 174 -22.77 -12.88 14.62
CA VAL A 174 -22.32 -12.51 15.97
C VAL A 174 -23.21 -11.44 16.58
N LEU A 175 -23.51 -10.36 15.85
CA LEU A 175 -24.31 -9.26 16.37
C LEU A 175 -25.72 -9.68 16.77
N LYS A 176 -26.34 -10.62 16.06
CA LYS A 176 -27.64 -11.20 16.43
C LYS A 176 -27.61 -11.92 17.79
N LEU A 177 -26.49 -12.57 18.13
CA LEU A 177 -26.32 -13.21 19.43
C LEU A 177 -26.31 -12.21 20.59
N PHE A 178 -25.91 -10.94 20.31
CA PHE A 178 -25.98 -9.83 21.27
C PHE A 178 -27.30 -9.05 21.18
N GLY A 179 -28.30 -9.52 20.43
CA GLY A 179 -29.58 -8.86 20.28
C GLY A 179 -29.65 -7.65 19.38
N ASN A 180 -28.63 -7.43 18.53
CA ASN A 180 -28.63 -6.37 17.55
C ASN A 180 -29.41 -6.79 16.28
N GLU A 181 -30.74 -6.76 16.35
CA GLU A 181 -31.62 -7.17 15.25
C GLU A 181 -31.85 -6.06 14.20
N ASP A 182 -31.58 -4.82 14.56
CA ASP A 182 -31.74 -3.64 13.71
C ASP A 182 -30.59 -3.43 12.72
N VAL A 183 -29.43 -4.06 12.97
CA VAL A 183 -28.25 -3.98 12.09
C VAL A 183 -28.46 -4.86 10.85
N LYS A 184 -28.41 -4.24 9.67
CA LYS A 184 -28.57 -4.93 8.39
C LYS A 184 -27.24 -5.18 7.68
N CYS A 185 -26.22 -4.38 7.97
CA CYS A 185 -24.93 -4.45 7.30
C CYS A 185 -23.78 -4.06 8.23
N VAL A 186 -22.68 -4.83 8.15
CA VAL A 186 -21.38 -4.49 8.75
C VAL A 186 -20.35 -4.30 7.63
N ARG A 187 -19.66 -3.18 7.67
CA ARG A 187 -18.66 -2.82 6.65
C ARG A 187 -17.29 -2.60 7.27
N PRO A 188 -16.22 -3.14 6.67
CA PRO A 188 -14.86 -2.70 7.01
C PRO A 188 -14.66 -1.27 6.51
N CYS A 189 -14.17 -0.40 7.40
CA CYS A 189 -13.82 0.97 7.11
C CYS A 189 -12.31 1.14 7.23
N VAL A 190 -11.70 1.84 6.29
CA VAL A 190 -10.26 2.03 6.24
C VAL A 190 -9.88 3.49 5.95
N GLY A 191 -8.70 3.89 6.44
CA GLY A 191 -8.08 5.17 6.14
C GLY A 191 -6.57 4.94 5.98
N PRO A 192 -6.06 4.82 4.74
CA PRO A 192 -4.64 4.64 4.50
C PRO A 192 -3.91 5.98 4.57
N GLU A 193 -2.89 6.07 5.40
CA GLU A 193 -1.97 7.20 5.46
C GLU A 193 -0.90 7.02 4.39
N GLN A 194 -0.84 7.91 3.39
CA GLN A 194 0.03 7.79 2.23
C GLN A 194 1.32 8.58 2.43
N GLU A 195 2.43 7.86 2.65
CA GLU A 195 3.77 8.46 2.63
C GLU A 195 4.33 8.50 1.21
N TYR A 196 5.15 9.52 0.92
CA TYR A 196 5.75 9.73 -0.41
C TYR A 196 6.95 10.68 -0.33
N PHE A 197 7.81 10.64 -1.37
CA PHE A 197 8.90 11.61 -1.54
C PHE A 197 8.60 12.58 -2.67
N LEU A 198 9.03 13.82 -2.51
CA LEU A 198 9.02 14.83 -3.57
C LEU A 198 10.46 15.23 -3.91
N ILE A 199 10.86 15.07 -5.16
CA ILE A 199 12.17 15.48 -5.65
C ILE A 199 12.04 16.39 -6.85
N ASP A 200 13.10 17.15 -7.13
CA ASP A 200 13.17 18.01 -8.31
C ASP A 200 13.14 17.21 -9.60
N LYS A 201 12.29 17.59 -10.55
CA LYS A 201 12.08 16.88 -11.80
C LYS A 201 13.35 16.86 -12.67
N ALA A 202 14.09 17.97 -12.73
CA ALA A 202 15.31 18.04 -13.53
C ALA A 202 16.43 17.14 -12.97
N MET A 203 16.43 16.84 -11.68
CA MET A 203 17.32 15.86 -11.07
C MET A 203 16.87 14.42 -11.33
N TYR A 204 15.56 14.17 -11.23
CA TYR A 204 14.97 12.86 -11.54
C TYR A 204 15.29 12.41 -12.96
N GLU A 205 15.13 13.28 -13.96
CA GLU A 205 15.34 12.97 -15.36
C GLU A 205 16.81 12.60 -15.70
N LYS A 206 17.75 12.95 -14.84
CA LYS A 206 19.16 12.61 -14.98
C LYS A 206 19.55 11.25 -14.38
N ARG A 207 18.61 10.53 -13.77
CA ARG A 207 18.90 9.26 -13.10
C ARG A 207 18.06 8.13 -13.69
N LYS A 208 18.70 7.23 -14.41
CA LYS A 208 18.04 6.07 -15.04
C LYS A 208 17.37 5.15 -14.03
N ASP A 209 17.99 4.95 -12.85
CA ASP A 209 17.42 4.12 -11.80
C ASP A 209 16.09 4.70 -11.27
N LEU A 210 15.98 6.01 -11.10
CA LEU A 210 14.73 6.66 -10.73
C LEU A 210 13.67 6.54 -11.85
N VAL A 211 14.10 6.75 -13.13
CA VAL A 211 13.17 6.71 -14.27
C VAL A 211 12.64 5.30 -14.53
N PHE A 212 13.51 4.26 -14.44
CA PHE A 212 13.11 2.88 -14.76
C PHE A 212 12.58 2.10 -13.57
N CYS A 213 13.06 2.37 -12.35
CA CYS A 213 12.77 1.58 -11.18
C CYS A 213 12.01 2.35 -10.09
N GLY A 214 11.86 3.67 -10.22
CA GLY A 214 11.22 4.53 -9.19
C GLY A 214 12.04 4.68 -7.91
N ARG A 215 13.23 4.08 -7.82
CA ARG A 215 14.14 4.15 -6.68
C ARG A 215 15.60 4.24 -7.12
N THR A 216 16.46 4.78 -6.26
CA THR A 216 17.91 4.79 -6.50
C THR A 216 18.50 3.40 -6.30
N LEU A 217 19.38 2.99 -7.21
CA LEU A 217 20.14 1.74 -7.12
C LEU A 217 21.58 1.97 -6.65
N PHE A 218 22.07 3.20 -6.80
CA PHE A 218 23.35 3.71 -6.32
C PHE A 218 23.15 4.99 -5.51
N GLY A 219 24.08 5.30 -4.64
CA GLY A 219 24.12 6.58 -3.90
C GLY A 219 24.90 6.47 -2.60
N ALA A 220 26.03 7.17 -2.55
CA ALA A 220 26.82 7.31 -1.34
C ALA A 220 26.04 8.12 -0.27
N LYS A 221 26.31 7.80 1.00
CA LYS A 221 25.70 8.53 2.11
C LYS A 221 26.15 9.99 2.11
N PRO A 222 25.23 10.98 2.07
CA PRO A 222 25.60 12.38 2.16
C PRO A 222 26.08 12.76 3.55
N PRO A 223 26.78 13.89 3.72
CA PRO A 223 27.23 14.37 5.05
C PRO A 223 26.09 14.62 6.03
N LYS A 224 24.91 14.97 5.53
CA LYS A 224 23.69 15.15 6.30
C LYS A 224 22.58 14.26 5.72
N GLY A 225 21.89 13.53 6.60
CA GLY A 225 20.69 12.76 6.31
C GLY A 225 19.51 13.27 7.17
N GLN A 226 18.94 12.39 7.97
CA GLN A 226 17.79 12.66 8.86
C GLN A 226 18.16 12.80 10.34
N GLU A 227 19.46 12.87 10.66
CA GLU A 227 19.99 12.74 12.02
C GLU A 227 19.49 13.82 13.02
N LEU A 228 19.02 14.96 12.51
CA LEU A 228 18.57 16.08 13.36
C LEU A 228 17.04 16.15 13.51
N ASP A 229 16.29 15.29 12.83
CA ASP A 229 14.82 15.32 12.74
C ASP A 229 14.24 16.68 12.33
N ASP A 230 15.06 17.54 11.74
CA ASP A 230 14.77 18.92 11.41
C ASP A 230 13.83 19.08 10.20
N HIS A 231 13.59 18.01 9.45
CA HIS A 231 12.55 17.99 8.43
C HIS A 231 11.17 17.70 9.02
N TYR A 232 11.05 16.68 9.87
CA TYR A 232 9.79 16.33 10.54
C TYR A 232 9.24 17.48 11.39
N PHE A 233 10.09 18.15 12.17
CA PHE A 233 9.75 19.30 13.01
C PHE A 233 9.89 20.64 12.28
N GLY A 234 10.19 20.64 10.99
CA GLY A 234 10.35 21.85 10.18
C GLY A 234 9.04 22.34 9.56
N ALA A 235 9.05 23.58 9.09
CA ALA A 235 7.97 24.12 8.29
C ALA A 235 7.94 23.46 6.90
N ILE A 236 6.76 23.33 6.31
CA ILE A 236 6.59 22.91 4.93
C ILE A 236 7.21 23.96 4.01
N LYS A 237 8.06 23.53 3.07
CA LYS A 237 8.73 24.42 2.14
C LYS A 237 7.75 25.04 1.13
N PRO A 238 7.91 26.29 0.70
CA PRO A 238 6.93 26.99 -0.14
C PRO A 238 6.52 26.23 -1.42
N ARG A 239 7.48 25.61 -2.11
CA ARG A 239 7.20 24.83 -3.33
C ARG A 239 6.40 23.56 -3.05
N VAL A 240 6.64 22.93 -1.89
CA VAL A 240 5.88 21.76 -1.41
C VAL A 240 4.49 22.19 -0.96
N GLU A 241 4.36 23.32 -0.25
CA GLU A 241 3.07 23.86 0.16
C GLU A 241 2.16 24.16 -1.04
N ALA A 242 2.70 24.78 -2.09
CA ALA A 242 1.96 25.04 -3.33
C ALA A 242 1.51 23.72 -4.01
N TYR A 243 2.34 22.69 -4.01
CA TYR A 243 1.97 21.36 -4.49
C TYR A 243 0.84 20.75 -3.64
N MET A 244 0.94 20.79 -2.32
CA MET A 244 -0.06 20.24 -1.41
C MET A 244 -1.42 20.95 -1.56
N GLU A 245 -1.42 22.27 -1.71
CA GLU A 245 -2.65 23.05 -1.94
C GLU A 245 -3.35 22.65 -3.25
N ASP A 246 -2.59 22.50 -4.35
CA ASP A 246 -3.11 22.06 -5.64
C ASP A 246 -3.60 20.60 -5.57
N LEU A 247 -2.82 19.72 -4.92
CA LEU A 247 -3.19 18.33 -4.70
C LEU A 247 -4.52 18.20 -3.93
N ASN A 248 -4.67 18.90 -2.82
CA ASN A 248 -5.90 18.91 -2.03
C ASN A 248 -7.09 19.37 -2.87
N THR A 249 -6.92 20.42 -3.66
CA THR A 249 -7.98 20.94 -4.52
C THR A 249 -8.46 19.89 -5.52
N GLU A 250 -7.54 19.16 -6.17
CA GLU A 250 -7.91 18.09 -7.12
C GLU A 250 -8.58 16.90 -6.41
N LEU A 251 -8.04 16.49 -5.26
CA LEU A 251 -8.60 15.39 -4.47
C LEU A 251 -10.01 15.72 -3.95
N TRP A 252 -10.22 16.92 -3.44
CA TRP A 252 -11.54 17.35 -2.93
C TRP A 252 -12.59 17.42 -4.05
N LYS A 253 -12.26 17.88 -5.27
CA LYS A 253 -13.17 17.81 -6.41
C LYS A 253 -13.60 16.36 -6.71
N LEU A 254 -12.73 15.39 -6.50
CA LEU A 254 -12.98 13.97 -6.66
C LEU A 254 -13.64 13.30 -5.43
N GLY A 255 -14.08 14.09 -4.45
CA GLY A 255 -14.73 13.59 -3.25
C GLY A 255 -13.82 12.84 -2.27
N ILE A 256 -12.50 12.91 -2.45
CA ILE A 256 -11.52 12.28 -1.58
C ILE A 256 -11.31 13.18 -0.36
N LEU A 257 -11.53 12.61 0.82
CA LEU A 257 -11.46 13.33 2.10
C LEU A 257 -10.01 13.48 2.60
N ALA A 258 -9.11 14.01 1.76
CA ALA A 258 -7.75 14.38 2.17
C ALA A 258 -7.84 15.44 3.27
N LYS A 259 -7.20 15.18 4.42
CA LYS A 259 -7.38 16.02 5.62
C LYS A 259 -6.08 16.50 6.24
N THR A 260 -5.09 15.64 6.33
CA THR A 260 -3.84 15.94 7.04
C THR A 260 -2.66 15.79 6.11
N GLU A 261 -1.77 16.76 6.13
CA GLU A 261 -0.50 16.75 5.41
C GLU A 261 0.60 17.28 6.31
N HIS A 262 1.75 16.64 6.27
CA HIS A 262 2.92 17.06 7.02
C HIS A 262 4.22 16.51 6.41
N ASN A 263 5.35 17.03 6.91
CA ASN A 263 6.66 16.46 6.62
C ASN A 263 6.87 15.17 7.41
N GLU A 264 7.49 14.18 6.78
CA GLU A 264 7.97 12.96 7.40
C GLU A 264 9.45 13.06 7.81
N VAL A 265 9.99 11.98 8.43
CA VAL A 265 11.32 12.01 9.06
C VAL A 265 12.44 12.16 8.03
N ALA A 266 12.37 11.46 6.90
CA ALA A 266 13.40 11.59 5.88
C ALA A 266 13.30 12.93 5.14
N PRO A 267 14.43 13.58 4.79
CA PRO A 267 14.40 14.77 3.95
C PRO A 267 13.63 14.53 2.67
N SER A 268 12.81 15.49 2.26
CA SER A 268 11.91 15.42 1.09
C SER A 268 10.78 14.37 1.17
N GLN A 269 10.56 13.76 2.32
CA GLN A 269 9.44 12.86 2.58
C GLN A 269 8.25 13.58 3.21
N HIS A 270 7.05 13.20 2.81
CA HIS A 270 5.79 13.79 3.24
C HIS A 270 4.73 12.71 3.41
N GLU A 271 3.65 13.04 4.12
CA GLU A 271 2.50 12.17 4.30
C GLU A 271 1.19 12.91 4.02
N LEU A 272 0.22 12.18 3.46
CA LEU A 272 -1.16 12.60 3.32
C LEU A 272 -2.07 11.55 3.98
N ALA A 273 -2.91 12.00 4.93
CA ALA A 273 -3.87 11.13 5.62
C ALA A 273 -5.32 11.54 5.29
N PRO A 274 -6.15 10.62 4.76
CA PRO A 274 -7.56 10.87 4.51
C PRO A 274 -8.43 10.55 5.73
N ILE A 275 -9.67 11.04 5.72
CA ILE A 275 -10.71 10.52 6.60
C ILE A 275 -11.12 9.13 6.12
N PHE A 276 -11.46 8.25 7.07
CA PHE A 276 -11.84 6.86 6.79
C PHE A 276 -13.12 6.77 5.95
N SER A 277 -13.16 5.74 5.08
CA SER A 277 -14.35 5.36 4.31
C SER A 277 -14.46 3.84 4.20
N VAL A 278 -15.56 3.36 3.62
CA VAL A 278 -15.76 1.92 3.35
C VAL A 278 -14.62 1.39 2.50
N ALA A 279 -14.13 0.19 2.79
CA ALA A 279 -12.87 -0.34 2.29
C ALA A 279 -12.74 -0.33 0.75
N ASN A 280 -13.81 -0.63 -0.01
CA ASN A 280 -13.78 -0.57 -1.48
C ASN A 280 -13.63 0.87 -1.99
N ILE A 281 -14.35 1.82 -1.39
CA ILE A 281 -14.26 3.26 -1.74
C ILE A 281 -12.88 3.80 -1.35
N ALA A 282 -12.41 3.50 -0.15
CA ALA A 282 -11.08 3.92 0.30
C ALA A 282 -9.97 3.38 -0.61
N THR A 283 -10.14 2.15 -1.11
CA THR A 283 -9.18 1.54 -2.04
C THR A 283 -9.18 2.26 -3.39
N ASP A 284 -10.34 2.54 -3.96
CA ASP A 284 -10.47 3.32 -5.20
C ASP A 284 -9.87 4.73 -5.01
N HIS A 285 -10.20 5.39 -3.90
CA HIS A 285 -9.68 6.72 -3.57
C HIS A 285 -8.15 6.71 -3.41
N ASN A 286 -7.57 5.69 -2.78
CA ASN A 286 -6.12 5.60 -2.63
C ASN A 286 -5.41 5.38 -3.97
N GLN A 287 -5.95 4.53 -4.86
CA GLN A 287 -5.42 4.37 -6.22
C GLN A 287 -5.45 5.68 -6.99
N LEU A 288 -6.57 6.40 -6.90
CA LEU A 288 -6.73 7.69 -7.55
C LEU A 288 -5.82 8.76 -6.93
N THR A 289 -5.66 8.76 -5.60
CA THR A 289 -4.73 9.64 -4.89
C THR A 289 -3.30 9.48 -5.39
N MET A 290 -2.81 8.25 -5.53
CA MET A 290 -1.46 7.98 -6.05
C MET A 290 -1.26 8.54 -7.46
N GLU A 291 -2.25 8.38 -8.34
CA GLU A 291 -2.21 8.93 -9.70
C GLU A 291 -2.20 10.47 -9.69
N ILE A 292 -3.07 11.09 -8.91
CA ILE A 292 -3.18 12.54 -8.82
C ILE A 292 -1.93 13.16 -8.20
N MET A 293 -1.35 12.55 -7.17
CA MET A 293 -0.06 12.97 -6.59
C MET A 293 1.02 13.12 -7.65
N GLN A 294 1.18 12.11 -8.52
CA GLN A 294 2.18 12.15 -9.59
C GLN A 294 1.85 13.22 -10.65
N LYS A 295 0.59 13.35 -11.05
CA LYS A 295 0.15 14.37 -12.01
C LYS A 295 0.34 15.79 -11.50
N VAL A 296 -0.04 16.05 -10.26
CA VAL A 296 0.11 17.38 -9.66
C VAL A 296 1.59 17.71 -9.44
N ALA A 297 2.41 16.75 -8.99
CA ALA A 297 3.86 16.97 -8.83
C ALA A 297 4.49 17.51 -10.12
N SER A 298 4.11 16.96 -11.27
CA SER A 298 4.65 17.40 -12.55
C SER A 298 4.29 18.84 -12.95
N ARG A 299 3.20 19.40 -12.40
CA ARG A 299 2.82 20.81 -12.59
C ARG A 299 3.70 21.78 -11.82
N HIS A 300 4.34 21.28 -10.75
CA HIS A 300 5.24 22.04 -9.87
C HIS A 300 6.73 21.75 -10.12
N ASP A 301 7.06 21.16 -11.29
CA ASP A 301 8.42 20.71 -11.63
C ASP A 301 9.00 19.75 -10.56
N LEU A 302 8.12 18.96 -9.93
CA LEU A 302 8.44 17.93 -8.96
C LEU A 302 8.11 16.54 -9.53
N VAL A 303 8.68 15.51 -8.92
CA VAL A 303 8.29 14.11 -9.12
C VAL A 303 7.92 13.51 -7.77
N CYS A 304 6.75 12.90 -7.69
CA CYS A 304 6.29 12.15 -6.54
C CYS A 304 6.77 10.70 -6.66
N LEU A 305 7.64 10.28 -5.76
CA LEU A 305 8.13 8.90 -5.67
C LEU A 305 7.28 8.13 -4.66
N LEU A 306 6.69 7.05 -5.15
CA LEU A 306 5.86 6.13 -4.35
C LEU A 306 6.59 4.82 -4.01
N ALA A 307 7.82 4.63 -4.48
CA ALA A 307 8.60 3.46 -4.11
C ALA A 307 8.81 3.40 -2.59
N GLU A 308 8.81 2.20 -2.03
CA GLU A 308 8.90 1.96 -0.59
C GLU A 308 10.24 2.37 0.01
N LYS A 309 11.32 2.28 -0.77
CA LYS A 309 12.67 2.64 -0.33
C LYS A 309 13.43 3.36 -1.46
N PRO A 310 13.05 4.60 -1.80
CA PRO A 310 13.71 5.30 -2.90
C PRO A 310 15.16 5.67 -2.59
N PHE A 311 15.50 5.82 -1.31
CA PHE A 311 16.85 6.16 -0.84
C PHE A 311 17.30 5.22 0.28
N ALA A 312 18.47 4.63 0.15
CA ALA A 312 19.06 3.83 1.23
C ALA A 312 19.54 4.73 2.38
N GLY A 313 19.49 4.20 3.61
CA GLY A 313 20.01 4.87 4.80
C GLY A 313 19.10 5.93 5.42
N VAL A 314 17.94 6.21 4.84
CA VAL A 314 16.87 7.06 5.42
C VAL A 314 15.56 6.30 5.49
N ASN A 315 14.52 6.85 6.12
CA ASN A 315 13.21 6.23 6.20
C ASN A 315 12.67 5.86 4.81
N GLY A 316 11.98 4.75 4.72
CA GLY A 316 11.17 4.39 3.56
C GLY A 316 9.73 4.89 3.71
N SER A 317 8.93 4.71 2.66
CA SER A 317 7.53 5.10 2.61
C SER A 317 6.59 3.90 2.61
N GLY A 318 5.56 3.97 3.42
CA GLY A 318 4.49 2.99 3.52
C GLY A 318 3.11 3.61 3.49
N LYS A 319 2.14 2.77 3.86
CA LYS A 319 0.78 3.19 4.19
C LYS A 319 0.40 2.56 5.52
N HIS A 320 0.05 3.38 6.50
CA HIS A 320 -0.60 2.85 7.68
C HIS A 320 -2.07 2.61 7.35
N ASN A 321 -2.43 1.33 7.15
CA ASN A 321 -3.80 0.95 6.82
C ASN A 321 -4.62 0.85 8.10
N ASN A 322 -5.22 1.97 8.51
CA ASN A 322 -6.16 1.99 9.63
C ASN A 322 -7.43 1.23 9.24
N TRP A 323 -7.86 0.29 10.08
CA TRP A 323 -8.97 -0.62 9.78
C TRP A 323 -9.87 -0.82 11.00
N TYR A 324 -11.18 -0.73 10.82
CA TYR A 324 -12.20 -1.05 11.82
C TYR A 324 -13.49 -1.54 11.15
N LEU A 325 -14.40 -2.07 11.96
CA LEU A 325 -15.72 -2.54 11.51
C LEU A 325 -16.80 -1.60 11.99
N ALA A 326 -17.67 -1.15 11.08
CA ALA A 326 -18.82 -0.31 11.38
C ALA A 326 -20.12 -0.96 10.95
N THR A 327 -21.15 -0.80 11.77
CA THR A 327 -22.54 -1.13 11.41
C THR A 327 -23.14 -0.03 10.54
N ASP A 328 -24.19 -0.34 9.78
CA ASP A 328 -25.02 0.65 9.07
C ASP A 328 -25.73 1.63 10.03
N THR A 329 -25.87 1.28 11.30
CA THR A 329 -26.36 2.16 12.37
C THR A 329 -25.30 3.10 12.95
N GLY A 330 -24.06 3.05 12.44
CA GLY A 330 -22.97 3.94 12.84
C GLY A 330 -22.16 3.50 14.08
N VAL A 331 -22.33 2.27 14.54
CA VAL A 331 -21.57 1.73 15.67
C VAL A 331 -20.23 1.17 15.18
N ASN A 332 -19.13 1.63 15.79
CA ASN A 332 -17.80 1.03 15.60
C ASN A 332 -17.62 -0.14 16.56
N LEU A 333 -17.43 -1.35 16.04
CA LEU A 333 -17.33 -2.59 16.81
C LEU A 333 -16.02 -2.74 17.60
N PHE A 334 -15.00 -1.92 17.28
CA PHE A 334 -13.75 -1.84 18.04
C PHE A 334 -13.70 -0.67 19.02
N LYS A 335 -14.84 -0.04 19.32
CA LYS A 335 -14.90 1.01 20.34
C LYS A 335 -15.07 0.37 21.72
N PRO A 336 -14.07 0.46 22.63
CA PRO A 336 -14.11 -0.22 23.92
C PRO A 336 -15.18 0.33 24.88
N GLY A 337 -15.61 1.59 24.69
CA GLY A 337 -16.48 2.28 25.64
C GLY A 337 -15.71 2.82 26.85
N GLU A 338 -16.43 3.16 27.91
CA GLU A 338 -15.83 3.69 29.14
C GLU A 338 -15.26 2.59 30.04
N THR A 339 -15.85 1.40 29.96
CA THR A 339 -15.47 0.21 30.74
C THR A 339 -15.19 -0.96 29.78
N PRO A 340 -13.98 -1.07 29.20
CA PRO A 340 -13.66 -2.13 28.24
C PRO A 340 -13.90 -3.55 28.78
N TYR A 341 -13.63 -3.79 30.07
CA TYR A 341 -13.81 -5.08 30.73
C TYR A 341 -15.27 -5.55 30.74
N GLU A 342 -16.23 -4.63 30.81
CA GLU A 342 -17.67 -4.93 30.86
C GLU A 342 -18.28 -4.99 29.43
N ASN A 343 -17.58 -4.57 28.40
CA ASN A 343 -18.09 -4.56 27.05
C ASN A 343 -17.80 -5.91 26.34
N ALA A 344 -18.64 -6.90 26.61
CA ALA A 344 -18.46 -8.25 26.10
C ALA A 344 -18.48 -8.35 24.57
N GLN A 345 -19.29 -7.52 23.88
CA GLN A 345 -19.31 -7.46 22.42
C GLN A 345 -17.96 -6.95 21.88
N PHE A 346 -17.44 -5.85 22.43
CA PHE A 346 -16.12 -5.34 22.07
C PHE A 346 -15.02 -6.39 22.30
N LEU A 347 -15.03 -7.05 23.48
CA LEU A 347 -14.04 -8.07 23.83
C LEU A 347 -14.07 -9.25 22.86
N LEU A 348 -15.25 -9.68 22.42
CA LEU A 348 -15.37 -10.75 21.44
C LEU A 348 -14.76 -10.34 20.09
N PHE A 349 -15.06 -9.13 19.58
CA PHE A 349 -14.47 -8.65 18.33
C PHE A 349 -12.95 -8.41 18.45
N LEU A 350 -12.48 -7.94 19.61
CA LEU A 350 -11.05 -7.80 19.90
C LEU A 350 -10.35 -9.17 19.87
N CYS A 351 -10.87 -10.15 20.58
CA CYS A 351 -10.35 -11.52 20.61
C CYS A 351 -10.41 -12.18 19.24
N ALA A 352 -11.46 -11.91 18.46
CA ALA A 352 -11.56 -12.38 17.08
C ALA A 352 -10.44 -11.80 16.21
N ALA A 353 -10.10 -10.52 16.36
CA ALA A 353 -8.99 -9.91 15.64
C ALA A 353 -7.64 -10.51 16.07
N VAL A 354 -7.42 -10.74 17.36
CA VAL A 354 -6.21 -11.39 17.88
C VAL A 354 -6.04 -12.80 17.29
N GLN A 355 -7.08 -13.62 17.33
CA GLN A 355 -7.06 -14.97 16.76
C GLN A 355 -6.88 -14.95 15.25
N ALA A 356 -7.56 -14.06 14.54
CA ALA A 356 -7.46 -13.92 13.10
C ALA A 356 -6.02 -13.60 12.65
N VAL A 357 -5.38 -12.63 13.29
CA VAL A 357 -4.01 -12.22 13.00
C VAL A 357 -3.02 -13.33 13.37
N ASP A 358 -3.17 -13.99 14.52
CA ASP A 358 -2.29 -15.10 14.91
C ASP A 358 -2.40 -16.30 13.96
N ASN A 359 -3.62 -16.69 13.61
CA ASN A 359 -3.87 -17.82 12.74
C ASN A 359 -3.43 -17.61 11.29
N TYR A 360 -3.49 -16.36 10.79
CA TYR A 360 -3.26 -16.01 9.39
C TYR A 360 -2.17 -14.94 9.19
N GLN A 361 -1.19 -14.89 10.13
CA GLN A 361 -0.04 -13.98 10.04
C GLN A 361 0.72 -14.12 8.72
N ASN A 362 0.80 -15.33 8.15
CA ASN A 362 1.41 -15.60 6.86
C ASN A 362 0.64 -14.92 5.69
N LEU A 363 -0.68 -14.94 5.70
CA LEU A 363 -1.49 -14.24 4.68
C LEU A 363 -1.41 -12.72 4.82
N LEU A 364 -1.32 -12.20 6.04
CA LEU A 364 -1.09 -10.77 6.26
C LEU A 364 0.29 -10.36 5.76
N ARG A 365 1.34 -11.14 6.01
CA ARG A 365 2.67 -10.85 5.47
C ARG A 365 2.72 -10.96 3.94
N LEU A 366 2.06 -11.98 3.38
CA LEU A 366 1.91 -12.15 1.93
C LEU A 366 1.23 -10.95 1.28
N SER A 367 0.20 -10.38 1.93
CA SER A 367 -0.60 -9.28 1.37
C SER A 367 0.19 -7.99 1.12
N VAL A 368 1.40 -7.90 1.68
CA VAL A 368 2.32 -6.77 1.58
C VAL A 368 3.69 -7.18 1.02
N ALA A 369 3.77 -8.36 0.41
CA ALA A 369 5.01 -8.93 -0.11
C ALA A 369 5.27 -8.43 -1.54
N THR A 370 6.18 -7.48 -1.66
CA THR A 370 6.68 -6.93 -2.93
C THR A 370 8.18 -6.70 -2.85
N ALA A 371 8.86 -6.67 -4.00
CA ALA A 371 10.30 -6.41 -4.06
C ALA A 371 10.67 -5.08 -3.37
N GLY A 372 9.87 -4.02 -3.60
CA GLY A 372 10.06 -2.71 -2.98
C GLY A 372 9.91 -2.76 -1.46
N ASN A 373 8.89 -3.43 -0.97
CA ASN A 373 8.60 -3.49 0.46
C ASN A 373 9.57 -4.38 1.24
N ASP A 374 10.20 -5.38 0.60
CA ASP A 374 11.28 -6.17 1.21
C ASP A 374 12.51 -5.30 1.57
N HIS A 375 12.75 -4.20 0.84
CA HIS A 375 13.80 -3.23 1.15
C HIS A 375 13.44 -2.28 2.31
N ARG A 376 12.14 -2.09 2.57
CA ARG A 376 11.63 -1.17 3.60
C ARG A 376 11.50 -1.84 4.96
N LEU A 377 10.93 -3.05 5.03
CA LEU A 377 10.56 -3.70 6.28
C LEU A 377 11.76 -4.00 7.18
N GLY A 378 11.59 -3.74 8.48
CA GLY A 378 12.55 -4.08 9.53
C GLY A 378 13.59 -3.01 9.84
N ALA A 379 13.50 -1.81 9.27
CA ALA A 379 14.42 -0.71 9.55
C ALA A 379 13.76 0.67 9.36
N ASN A 380 14.26 1.69 10.07
CA ASN A 380 13.89 3.09 9.87
C ASN A 380 12.36 3.31 9.92
N GLU A 381 11.73 3.02 11.06
CA GLU A 381 10.29 3.13 11.35
C GLU A 381 9.36 2.16 10.59
N ALA A 382 9.87 1.34 9.70
CA ALA A 382 9.09 0.27 9.10
C ALA A 382 9.06 -0.97 10.03
N PRO A 383 7.89 -1.60 10.23
CA PRO A 383 7.78 -2.73 11.14
C PRO A 383 8.59 -3.95 10.66
N PRO A 384 9.00 -4.86 11.57
CA PRO A 384 9.67 -6.09 11.20
C PRO A 384 8.73 -7.05 10.46
N ALA A 385 9.30 -8.05 9.76
CA ALA A 385 8.53 -9.08 9.05
C ALA A 385 7.75 -10.01 9.99
N VAL A 386 8.12 -10.11 11.24
CA VAL A 386 7.37 -10.83 12.28
C VAL A 386 6.16 -10.02 12.69
N ILE A 387 4.97 -10.57 12.44
CA ILE A 387 3.73 -9.89 12.82
C ILE A 387 3.44 -10.11 14.30
N SER A 388 3.25 -9.01 15.03
CA SER A 388 2.77 -8.99 16.41
C SER A 388 1.69 -7.92 16.57
N ILE A 389 0.90 -8.02 17.63
CA ILE A 389 -0.18 -7.09 17.95
C ILE A 389 0.21 -6.25 19.15
N PHE A 390 0.14 -4.94 19.02
CA PHE A 390 0.19 -4.01 20.14
C PHE A 390 -1.23 -3.69 20.63
N LEU A 391 -1.51 -3.91 21.91
CA LEU A 391 -2.78 -3.57 22.54
C LEU A 391 -2.66 -2.46 23.59
N GLY A 392 -1.46 -2.23 24.10
CA GLY A 392 -1.18 -1.36 25.23
C GLY A 392 -1.49 -1.99 26.60
N ASP A 393 -1.13 -1.25 27.65
CA ASP A 393 -1.12 -1.81 29.00
C ASP A 393 -2.54 -2.09 29.53
N GLU A 394 -3.52 -1.20 29.26
CA GLU A 394 -4.89 -1.32 29.74
C GLU A 394 -5.60 -2.57 29.19
N LEU A 395 -5.61 -2.73 27.84
CA LEU A 395 -6.27 -3.90 27.24
C LEU A 395 -5.53 -5.19 27.56
N THR A 396 -4.20 -5.16 27.67
CA THR A 396 -3.43 -6.33 28.08
C THR A 396 -3.82 -6.75 29.50
N ALA A 397 -3.94 -5.81 30.43
CA ALA A 397 -4.38 -6.09 31.80
C ALA A 397 -5.84 -6.60 31.87
N VAL A 398 -6.73 -6.08 31.01
CA VAL A 398 -8.10 -6.59 30.86
C VAL A 398 -8.09 -8.06 30.41
N LEU A 399 -7.32 -8.39 29.38
CA LEU A 399 -7.22 -9.76 28.87
C LEU A 399 -6.59 -10.72 29.90
N ASP A 400 -5.56 -10.29 30.61
CA ASP A 400 -4.92 -11.08 31.69
C ASP A 400 -5.90 -11.34 32.85
N ALA A 401 -6.72 -10.34 33.23
CA ALA A 401 -7.74 -10.49 34.27
C ALA A 401 -8.80 -11.53 33.86
N ILE A 402 -9.24 -11.53 32.61
CA ILE A 402 -10.19 -12.51 32.07
C ILE A 402 -9.54 -13.93 32.03
N GLU A 403 -8.31 -14.03 31.57
CA GLU A 403 -7.60 -15.32 31.49
C GLU A 403 -7.48 -15.97 32.87
N THR A 404 -7.20 -15.18 33.92
CA THR A 404 -6.92 -15.67 35.28
C THR A 404 -8.13 -15.64 36.21
N ASP A 405 -9.31 -15.23 35.72
CA ASP A 405 -10.55 -15.03 36.53
C ASP A 405 -10.31 -14.10 37.72
N THR A 406 -9.48 -13.07 37.53
CA THR A 406 -9.20 -12.09 38.60
C THR A 406 -9.99 -10.80 38.38
N PRO A 407 -10.43 -10.12 39.46
CA PRO A 407 -11.11 -8.83 39.30
C PRO A 407 -10.21 -7.79 38.65
N TYR A 408 -10.76 -7.11 37.65
CA TYR A 408 -10.08 -5.95 37.03
C TYR A 408 -10.44 -4.68 37.79
N SER A 409 -9.43 -3.97 38.33
CA SER A 409 -9.63 -2.77 39.15
C SER A 409 -9.61 -1.44 38.40
N GLY A 410 -9.48 -1.49 37.08
CA GLY A 410 -9.33 -0.29 36.23
C GLY A 410 -7.94 0.33 36.29
N THR A 411 -7.60 1.12 35.27
CA THR A 411 -6.40 1.96 35.25
C THR A 411 -6.79 3.41 35.57
N GLU A 412 -6.17 4.03 36.58
CA GLU A 412 -6.43 5.45 36.88
C GLU A 412 -6.03 6.33 35.69
N LYS A 413 -6.98 7.12 35.18
CA LYS A 413 -6.70 8.12 34.15
C LYS A 413 -5.85 9.23 34.72
N THR A 414 -4.60 9.32 34.32
CA THR A 414 -3.68 10.35 34.77
C THR A 414 -3.96 11.69 34.08
N VAL A 415 -4.23 12.72 34.87
CA VAL A 415 -4.36 14.10 34.37
C VAL A 415 -2.98 14.73 34.25
N LEU A 416 -2.57 15.06 33.03
CA LEU A 416 -1.32 15.76 32.77
C LEU A 416 -1.45 17.26 33.11
N LYS A 417 -0.50 17.73 33.92
CA LYS A 417 -0.33 19.14 34.29
C LYS A 417 1.02 19.58 33.80
N LEU A 418 1.06 20.42 32.77
CA LEU A 418 2.31 20.89 32.18
C LEU A 418 3.06 21.94 33.03
N GLY A 419 2.56 22.22 34.25
CA GLY A 419 3.22 23.13 35.20
C GLY A 419 3.07 24.64 34.90
N VAL A 420 2.34 24.98 33.85
CA VAL A 420 2.08 26.38 33.43
C VAL A 420 0.59 26.67 33.55
N HIS A 421 0.21 27.74 34.26
CA HIS A 421 -1.19 28.02 34.58
C HIS A 421 -2.09 28.30 33.36
N VAL A 422 -1.52 28.87 32.28
CA VAL A 422 -2.27 29.19 31.05
C VAL A 422 -2.48 28.00 30.13
N LEU A 423 -1.78 26.88 30.35
CA LEU A 423 -1.93 25.68 29.55
C LEU A 423 -3.07 24.80 30.10
N PRO A 424 -3.91 24.24 29.22
CA PRO A 424 -5.00 23.38 29.64
C PRO A 424 -4.49 22.10 30.30
N LYS A 425 -5.24 21.60 31.26
CA LYS A 425 -5.05 20.26 31.82
C LYS A 425 -5.83 19.30 30.94
N PHE A 426 -5.24 18.18 30.58
CA PHE A 426 -5.91 17.13 29.81
C PHE A 426 -5.57 15.75 30.36
N THR A 427 -6.46 14.80 30.11
CA THR A 427 -6.26 13.42 30.51
C THR A 427 -5.31 12.74 29.52
N ARG A 428 -4.30 12.06 30.05
CA ARG A 428 -3.43 11.21 29.26
C ARG A 428 -4.21 10.00 28.75
N ASP A 429 -4.00 9.63 27.49
CA ASP A 429 -4.48 8.35 26.98
C ASP A 429 -3.84 7.20 27.74
N THR A 430 -4.59 6.13 27.94
CA THR A 430 -4.12 4.95 28.70
C THR A 430 -3.09 4.13 27.93
N THR A 431 -2.97 4.34 26.61
CA THR A 431 -2.00 3.66 25.75
C THR A 431 -1.23 4.67 24.92
N ASP A 432 0.08 4.44 24.75
CA ASP A 432 0.91 5.14 23.76
C ASP A 432 0.87 4.38 22.43
N ARG A 433 1.23 5.04 21.32
CA ARG A 433 1.38 4.39 20.03
C ARG A 433 2.75 3.72 19.96
N ASN A 434 2.76 2.39 19.76
CA ASN A 434 4.00 1.67 19.50
C ASN A 434 4.34 1.73 18.00
N ARG A 435 5.27 2.60 17.63
CA ARG A 435 5.69 2.80 16.22
C ARG A 435 6.34 1.58 15.59
N THR A 436 6.83 0.63 16.39
CA THR A 436 7.53 -0.57 15.90
C THR A 436 6.60 -1.77 15.68
N SER A 437 5.33 -1.69 16.11
CA SER A 437 4.37 -2.78 15.97
C SER A 437 3.82 -2.86 14.54
N PRO A 438 3.83 -4.05 13.92
CA PRO A 438 3.21 -4.26 12.61
C PRO A 438 1.69 -4.09 12.60
N PHE A 439 1.03 -4.41 13.72
CA PHE A 439 -0.42 -4.35 13.87
C PHE A 439 -0.76 -3.79 15.25
N ALA A 440 -1.21 -2.55 15.31
CA ALA A 440 -1.41 -1.83 16.56
C ALA A 440 -2.87 -1.43 16.77
N PHE A 441 -3.39 -1.67 17.97
CA PHE A 441 -4.68 -1.12 18.40
C PHE A 441 -4.49 0.33 18.86
N THR A 442 -5.20 1.27 18.24
CA THR A 442 -5.06 2.71 18.48
C THR A 442 -6.35 3.33 19.04
N GLY A 443 -6.95 2.66 20.04
CA GLY A 443 -8.09 3.14 20.81
C GLY A 443 -9.46 2.72 20.29
N ASN A 444 -9.70 2.67 19.00
CA ASN A 444 -10.98 2.23 18.41
C ASN A 444 -10.83 1.61 17.01
N LYS A 445 -9.61 1.25 16.64
CA LYS A 445 -9.26 0.67 15.35
C LYS A 445 -7.91 -0.02 15.44
N PHE A 446 -7.62 -0.85 14.45
CA PHE A 446 -6.30 -1.40 14.23
C PHE A 446 -5.58 -0.66 13.10
N GLU A 447 -4.28 -0.54 13.22
CA GLU A 447 -3.40 0.08 12.26
C GLU A 447 -2.42 -0.98 11.74
N PHE A 448 -2.58 -1.41 10.49
CA PHE A 448 -1.67 -2.34 9.82
C PHE A 448 -0.61 -1.55 9.06
N ARG A 449 0.61 -1.53 9.59
CA ARG A 449 1.70 -0.63 9.18
C ARG A 449 2.63 -1.18 8.11
N MET A 450 2.37 -2.39 7.62
CA MET A 450 3.29 -3.09 6.72
C MET A 450 3.04 -2.80 5.24
N VAL A 451 1.96 -2.13 4.85
CA VAL A 451 1.63 -1.89 3.44
C VAL A 451 2.64 -0.93 2.82
N GLY A 452 3.17 -1.27 1.65
CA GLY A 452 4.10 -0.44 0.90
C GLY A 452 3.42 0.80 0.30
N SER A 453 4.18 1.88 0.13
CA SER A 453 3.66 3.15 -0.41
C SER A 453 3.09 3.01 -1.82
N SER A 454 3.69 2.22 -2.70
CA SER A 454 3.21 1.98 -4.06
C SER A 454 2.12 0.89 -4.14
N ASP A 455 1.92 0.11 -3.07
CA ASP A 455 1.01 -1.02 -3.07
C ASP A 455 -0.46 -0.57 -3.00
N SER A 456 -1.36 -1.35 -3.61
CA SER A 456 -2.79 -1.23 -3.35
C SER A 456 -3.14 -1.77 -1.97
N ILE A 457 -3.94 -1.03 -1.22
CA ILE A 457 -4.46 -1.51 0.07
C ILE A 457 -5.46 -2.67 -0.07
N ALA A 458 -5.90 -3.00 -1.28
CA ALA A 458 -6.85 -4.08 -1.53
C ALA A 458 -6.36 -5.42 -0.95
N CYS A 459 -5.10 -5.80 -1.23
CA CYS A 459 -4.57 -7.09 -0.80
C CYS A 459 -4.56 -7.23 0.73
N ALA A 460 -4.10 -6.20 1.45
CA ALA A 460 -4.11 -6.18 2.91
C ALA A 460 -5.53 -6.32 3.48
N ASN A 461 -6.48 -5.56 2.92
CA ASN A 461 -7.88 -5.60 3.38
C ASN A 461 -8.59 -6.90 3.02
N ILE A 462 -8.28 -7.52 1.86
CA ILE A 462 -8.81 -8.85 1.50
C ILE A 462 -8.41 -9.87 2.57
N MET A 463 -7.13 -9.93 2.93
CA MET A 463 -6.64 -10.92 3.88
C MET A 463 -7.09 -10.65 5.32
N LEU A 464 -7.13 -9.39 5.76
CA LEU A 464 -7.71 -9.00 7.05
C LEU A 464 -9.19 -9.40 7.15
N ASN A 465 -9.98 -9.04 6.14
CA ASN A 465 -11.41 -9.36 6.11
C ASN A 465 -11.65 -10.88 6.07
N ALA A 466 -10.84 -11.63 5.30
CA ALA A 466 -10.95 -13.07 5.20
C ALA A 466 -10.63 -13.77 6.53
N ALA A 467 -9.52 -13.42 7.16
CA ALA A 467 -9.10 -13.96 8.45
C ALA A 467 -10.13 -13.65 9.54
N MET A 468 -10.63 -12.43 9.55
CA MET A 468 -11.68 -12.02 10.50
C MET A 468 -13.01 -12.75 10.25
N ALA A 469 -13.41 -12.90 8.97
CA ALA A 469 -14.64 -13.62 8.61
C ALA A 469 -14.58 -15.10 9.04
N GLU A 470 -13.45 -15.78 8.83
CA GLU A 470 -13.29 -17.17 9.27
C GLU A 470 -13.37 -17.30 10.80
N THR A 471 -12.68 -16.41 11.52
CA THR A 471 -12.70 -16.41 12.98
C THR A 471 -14.10 -16.12 13.54
N LEU A 472 -14.81 -15.12 12.99
CA LEU A 472 -16.19 -14.82 13.40
C LEU A 472 -17.15 -15.96 13.07
N LYS A 473 -16.90 -16.70 11.98
CA LYS A 473 -17.65 -17.92 11.65
C LYS A 473 -17.44 -18.99 12.73
N GLU A 474 -16.19 -19.28 13.11
CA GLU A 474 -15.85 -20.22 14.17
C GLU A 474 -16.54 -19.82 15.51
N PHE A 475 -16.50 -18.54 15.85
CA PHE A 475 -17.14 -18.03 17.06
C PHE A 475 -18.66 -18.16 17.02
N SER A 476 -19.28 -17.83 15.88
CA SER A 476 -20.72 -18.00 15.70
C SER A 476 -21.14 -19.46 15.81
N ASP A 477 -20.40 -20.36 15.13
CA ASP A 477 -20.68 -21.80 15.14
C ASP A 477 -20.60 -22.40 16.56
N ARG A 478 -19.79 -21.82 17.45
CA ARG A 478 -19.65 -22.22 18.85
C ARG A 478 -20.73 -21.62 19.77
N LEU A 479 -21.23 -20.43 19.46
CA LEU A 479 -22.13 -19.68 20.33
C LEU A 479 -23.63 -19.85 19.95
N GLU A 480 -23.93 -20.20 18.69
CA GLU A 480 -25.31 -20.38 18.24
C GLU A 480 -25.97 -21.59 18.90
N GLY A 481 -27.16 -21.39 19.43
CA GLY A 481 -27.98 -22.44 20.02
C GLY A 481 -27.55 -22.93 21.41
N VAL A 482 -26.55 -22.28 22.05
CA VAL A 482 -26.17 -22.60 23.43
C VAL A 482 -27.23 -22.10 24.42
N SER A 483 -27.49 -22.86 25.50
CA SER A 483 -28.48 -22.52 26.48
C SER A 483 -28.06 -21.42 27.47
N ASP A 484 -26.76 -21.31 27.74
CA ASP A 484 -26.15 -20.30 28.60
C ASP A 484 -25.13 -19.51 27.76
N PHE A 485 -25.62 -18.47 27.11
CA PHE A 485 -24.81 -17.64 26.23
C PHE A 485 -23.68 -16.89 26.97
N GLU A 486 -23.95 -16.35 28.15
CA GLU A 486 -22.97 -15.57 28.91
C GLU A 486 -21.79 -16.44 29.35
N SER A 487 -22.04 -17.64 29.86
CA SER A 487 -20.98 -18.58 30.23
C SER A 487 -20.17 -19.04 29.00
N ALA A 488 -20.85 -19.41 27.93
CA ALA A 488 -20.19 -19.87 26.70
C ALA A 488 -19.35 -18.76 26.08
N LEU A 489 -19.81 -17.51 26.13
CA LEU A 489 -19.07 -16.34 25.65
C LEU A 489 -17.80 -16.08 26.47
N HIS A 490 -17.93 -16.12 27.81
CA HIS A 490 -16.80 -15.97 28.73
C HIS A 490 -15.75 -17.05 28.48
N ASP A 491 -16.15 -18.31 28.39
CA ASP A 491 -15.27 -19.43 28.11
C ASP A 491 -14.57 -19.29 26.75
N LEU A 492 -15.30 -18.90 25.70
CA LEU A 492 -14.75 -18.65 24.37
C LEU A 492 -13.68 -17.56 24.40
N ILE A 493 -13.95 -16.42 25.03
CA ILE A 493 -13.00 -15.30 25.14
C ILE A 493 -11.76 -15.76 25.90
N LYS A 494 -11.92 -16.43 27.04
CA LYS A 494 -10.82 -16.94 27.87
C LYS A 494 -9.95 -17.95 27.13
N GLU A 495 -10.55 -18.91 26.44
CA GLU A 495 -9.82 -19.90 25.63
C GLU A 495 -9.06 -19.24 24.49
N THR A 496 -9.67 -18.27 23.82
CA THR A 496 -9.06 -17.51 22.72
C THR A 496 -7.84 -16.74 23.22
N ILE A 497 -7.94 -16.02 24.32
CA ILE A 497 -6.82 -15.31 24.93
C ILE A 497 -5.68 -16.28 25.21
N LYS A 498 -5.97 -17.39 25.92
CA LYS A 498 -4.98 -18.38 26.29
C LYS A 498 -4.26 -18.99 25.08
N ALA A 499 -4.96 -19.24 23.98
CA ALA A 499 -4.41 -19.85 22.78
C ALA A 499 -3.59 -18.86 21.92
N HIS A 500 -3.99 -17.59 21.87
CA HIS A 500 -3.50 -16.62 20.89
C HIS A 500 -2.75 -15.43 21.47
N LYS A 501 -2.64 -15.28 22.80
CA LYS A 501 -1.89 -14.16 23.39
C LYS A 501 -0.40 -14.15 23.04
N ARG A 502 0.12 -15.24 22.47
CA ARG A 502 1.52 -15.34 22.00
C ARG A 502 1.87 -14.26 20.96
N ILE A 503 0.89 -13.74 20.21
CA ILE A 503 1.11 -12.71 19.21
C ILE A 503 1.09 -11.29 19.78
N ILE A 504 0.60 -11.11 21.03
CA ILE A 504 0.54 -9.81 21.69
C ILE A 504 1.93 -9.42 22.19
N PHE A 505 2.38 -8.24 21.77
CA PHE A 505 3.67 -7.68 22.17
C PHE A 505 3.62 -6.16 22.25
N ASN A 506 3.87 -5.60 23.43
CA ASN A 506 3.84 -4.16 23.68
C ASN A 506 5.24 -3.50 23.72
N GLY A 507 6.29 -4.28 23.49
CA GLY A 507 7.69 -3.84 23.55
C GLY A 507 8.22 -3.29 22.21
N ASN A 508 9.54 -3.12 22.15
CA ASN A 508 10.24 -2.65 20.95
C ASN A 508 10.38 -3.78 19.91
N GLY A 509 9.64 -3.68 18.80
CA GLY A 509 9.63 -4.66 17.71
C GLY A 509 10.95 -4.75 16.93
N TYR A 510 11.86 -3.77 17.05
CA TYR A 510 13.19 -3.79 16.40
C TYR A 510 14.26 -4.52 17.18
N ASP A 511 13.98 -4.91 18.44
CA ASP A 511 14.94 -5.61 19.24
C ASP A 511 15.19 -7.03 18.70
N ASP A 512 16.45 -7.37 18.43
CA ASP A 512 16.85 -8.73 18.02
C ASP A 512 16.42 -9.79 19.04
N ALA A 513 16.41 -9.44 20.32
CA ALA A 513 15.93 -10.32 21.38
C ALA A 513 14.44 -10.63 21.21
N TRP A 514 13.64 -9.65 20.77
CA TRP A 514 12.23 -9.88 20.43
C TRP A 514 12.08 -10.81 19.23
N ILE A 515 12.81 -10.57 18.14
CA ILE A 515 12.72 -11.42 16.94
C ILE A 515 13.04 -12.87 17.29
N LYS A 516 14.09 -13.08 18.11
CA LYS A 516 14.46 -14.42 18.61
C LYS A 516 13.37 -15.02 19.50
N GLU A 517 12.83 -14.27 20.43
CA GLU A 517 11.73 -14.74 21.30
C GLU A 517 10.50 -15.11 20.47
N ALA A 518 10.11 -14.22 19.55
CA ALA A 518 8.94 -14.41 18.69
C ALA A 518 9.02 -15.70 17.88
N THR A 519 10.18 -15.97 17.27
CA THR A 519 10.38 -17.14 16.41
C THR A 519 10.65 -18.43 17.18
N GLU A 520 11.58 -18.41 18.15
CA GLU A 520 12.05 -19.61 18.82
C GLU A 520 11.14 -20.06 19.99
N LYS A 521 10.52 -19.10 20.73
CA LYS A 521 9.69 -19.43 21.90
C LYS A 521 8.20 -19.33 21.63
N ARG A 522 7.77 -18.30 20.87
CA ARG A 522 6.36 -18.09 20.60
C ARG A 522 5.87 -18.74 19.31
N GLY A 523 6.78 -19.23 18.44
CA GLY A 523 6.45 -19.89 17.18
C GLY A 523 5.79 -18.97 16.16
N LEU A 524 6.09 -17.67 16.20
CA LEU A 524 5.62 -16.70 15.20
C LEU A 524 6.49 -16.80 13.94
N LEU A 525 5.90 -16.46 12.79
CA LEU A 525 6.58 -16.55 11.50
C LEU A 525 7.45 -15.32 11.24
N ASN A 526 8.63 -15.54 10.65
CA ASN A 526 9.52 -14.48 10.17
C ASN A 526 9.76 -14.64 8.66
N LEU A 527 8.77 -14.27 7.87
CA LEU A 527 8.81 -14.35 6.41
C LEU A 527 9.44 -13.07 5.84
N ARG A 528 10.78 -13.03 5.83
CA ARG A 528 11.53 -11.81 5.51
C ARG A 528 11.44 -11.39 4.04
N THR A 529 11.28 -12.35 3.12
CA THR A 529 11.34 -12.10 1.68
C THR A 529 10.02 -12.37 1.00
N THR A 530 9.79 -11.73 -0.11
CA THR A 530 8.60 -11.91 -0.93
C THR A 530 8.39 -13.36 -1.39
N PRO A 531 9.41 -14.09 -1.91
CA PRO A 531 9.22 -15.50 -2.28
C PRO A 531 8.78 -16.39 -1.12
N ASP A 532 9.36 -16.19 0.08
CA ASP A 532 9.00 -16.96 1.28
C ASP A 532 7.55 -16.70 1.71
N ALA A 533 7.11 -15.42 1.66
CA ALA A 533 5.76 -15.04 2.02
C ALA A 533 4.73 -15.55 1.01
N LEU A 534 5.00 -15.41 -0.28
CA LEU A 534 4.07 -15.82 -1.35
C LEU A 534 3.81 -17.32 -1.34
N ALA A 535 4.81 -18.15 -1.06
CA ALA A 535 4.67 -19.61 -1.01
C ALA A 535 3.57 -20.06 -0.03
N THR A 536 3.34 -19.31 1.03
CA THR A 536 2.38 -19.68 2.09
C THR A 536 0.92 -19.66 1.64
N VAL A 537 0.57 -18.96 0.55
CA VAL A 537 -0.83 -18.94 0.05
C VAL A 537 -1.29 -20.33 -0.40
N LEU A 538 -0.36 -21.17 -0.83
CA LEU A 538 -0.64 -22.53 -1.30
C LEU A 538 -0.78 -23.55 -0.15
N GLU A 539 -0.57 -23.16 1.10
CA GLU A 539 -0.81 -24.03 2.25
C GLU A 539 -2.28 -24.41 2.31
N LYS A 540 -2.55 -25.69 2.57
CA LYS A 540 -3.90 -26.26 2.59
C LYS A 540 -4.89 -25.44 3.41
N LYS A 541 -4.49 -25.03 4.62
CA LYS A 541 -5.31 -24.19 5.52
C LYS A 541 -5.77 -22.90 4.84
N ASN A 542 -4.87 -22.22 4.13
CA ASN A 542 -5.15 -20.95 3.49
C ASN A 542 -6.04 -21.11 2.26
N VAL A 543 -5.77 -22.14 1.43
CA VAL A 543 -6.61 -22.46 0.28
C VAL A 543 -8.03 -22.82 0.73
N GLU A 544 -8.17 -23.68 1.74
CA GLU A 544 -9.47 -24.09 2.27
C GLU A 544 -10.27 -22.88 2.83
N MET A 545 -9.62 -21.99 3.59
CA MET A 545 -10.28 -20.81 4.12
C MET A 545 -10.76 -19.88 3.00
N LEU A 546 -9.87 -19.51 2.06
CA LEU A 546 -10.18 -18.56 0.99
C LEU A 546 -11.26 -19.10 0.03
N THR A 547 -11.27 -20.42 -0.23
CA THR A 547 -12.27 -21.05 -1.10
C THR A 547 -13.61 -21.27 -0.39
N SER A 548 -13.61 -21.68 0.89
CA SER A 548 -14.84 -21.88 1.67
C SER A 548 -15.60 -20.58 1.86
N LEU A 549 -14.90 -19.45 2.05
CA LEU A 549 -15.47 -18.11 2.12
C LEU A 549 -15.84 -17.54 0.74
N LYS A 550 -15.55 -18.26 -0.35
CA LYS A 550 -15.81 -17.83 -1.74
C LYS A 550 -15.12 -16.52 -2.12
N ILE A 551 -13.98 -16.22 -1.51
CA ILE A 551 -13.18 -15.02 -1.84
C ILE A 551 -12.37 -15.28 -3.11
N PHE A 552 -11.73 -16.47 -3.18
CA PHE A 552 -11.01 -16.93 -4.35
C PHE A 552 -11.41 -18.36 -4.69
N SER A 553 -11.35 -18.71 -5.97
CA SER A 553 -11.24 -20.12 -6.41
C SER A 553 -9.80 -20.60 -6.25
N GLU A 554 -9.58 -21.91 -6.24
CA GLU A 554 -8.21 -22.46 -6.20
C GLU A 554 -7.38 -22.01 -7.42
N ALA A 555 -8.02 -21.95 -8.60
CA ALA A 555 -7.39 -21.44 -9.81
C ALA A 555 -6.96 -19.97 -9.68
N GLU A 556 -7.81 -19.11 -9.10
CA GLU A 556 -7.47 -17.71 -8.82
C GLU A 556 -6.31 -17.57 -7.82
N ILE A 557 -6.23 -18.43 -6.79
CA ILE A 557 -5.13 -18.43 -5.83
C ILE A 557 -3.80 -18.77 -6.53
N ARG A 558 -3.77 -19.86 -7.30
CA ARG A 558 -2.57 -20.29 -8.03
C ARG A 558 -2.10 -19.25 -9.03
N SER A 559 -3.04 -18.69 -9.79
CA SER A 559 -2.77 -17.61 -10.74
C SER A 559 -2.11 -16.41 -10.08
N ARG A 560 -2.64 -15.95 -8.94
CA ARG A 560 -2.07 -14.81 -8.22
C ARG A 560 -0.68 -15.09 -7.66
N TYR A 561 -0.45 -16.30 -7.18
CA TYR A 561 0.88 -16.75 -6.75
C TYR A 561 1.91 -16.60 -7.88
N GLU A 562 1.59 -17.13 -9.05
CA GLU A 562 2.46 -17.06 -10.23
C GLU A 562 2.69 -15.61 -10.68
N ILE A 563 1.62 -14.81 -10.78
CA ILE A 563 1.70 -13.42 -11.21
C ILE A 563 2.55 -12.58 -10.24
N CYS A 564 2.38 -12.77 -8.94
CA CYS A 564 3.15 -12.03 -7.94
C CYS A 564 4.64 -12.41 -7.97
N LEU A 565 4.97 -13.70 -8.13
CA LEU A 565 6.35 -14.15 -8.32
C LEU A 565 6.97 -13.63 -9.61
N GLU A 566 6.22 -13.68 -10.72
CA GLU A 566 6.69 -13.10 -11.99
C GLU A 566 6.97 -11.60 -11.86
N ASN A 567 6.08 -10.87 -11.19
CA ASN A 567 6.24 -9.44 -10.97
C ASN A 567 7.51 -9.15 -10.13
N TYR A 568 7.72 -9.92 -9.05
CA TYR A 568 8.95 -9.85 -8.25
C TYR A 568 10.19 -10.09 -9.10
N CYS A 569 10.19 -11.17 -9.91
CA CYS A 569 11.31 -11.52 -10.77
C CYS A 569 11.59 -10.44 -11.83
N LYS A 570 10.55 -9.92 -12.48
CA LYS A 570 10.67 -8.87 -13.49
C LYS A 570 11.20 -7.57 -12.89
N THR A 571 10.71 -7.17 -11.73
CA THR A 571 11.15 -5.95 -11.03
C THR A 571 12.64 -6.01 -10.71
N VAL A 572 13.10 -7.05 -10.04
CA VAL A 572 14.51 -7.18 -9.65
C VAL A 572 15.42 -7.36 -10.87
N ASN A 573 14.94 -8.08 -11.91
CA ASN A 573 15.70 -8.19 -13.17
C ASN A 573 15.89 -6.84 -13.87
N ILE A 574 14.85 -5.97 -13.90
CA ILE A 574 14.96 -4.60 -14.44
C ILE A 574 15.97 -3.79 -13.63
N GLU A 575 15.90 -3.85 -12.31
CA GLU A 575 16.85 -3.17 -11.43
C GLU A 575 18.28 -3.63 -11.67
N GLY A 576 18.52 -4.96 -11.72
CA GLY A 576 19.85 -5.51 -12.00
C GLY A 576 20.41 -5.09 -13.37
N LEU A 577 19.59 -5.14 -14.42
CA LEU A 577 19.98 -4.67 -15.77
C LEU A 577 20.28 -3.16 -15.77
N THR A 578 19.51 -2.36 -15.04
CA THR A 578 19.74 -0.92 -14.92
C THR A 578 21.04 -0.63 -14.18
N MET A 579 21.37 -1.39 -13.13
CA MET A 579 22.66 -1.26 -12.45
C MET A 579 23.84 -1.55 -13.37
N VAL A 580 23.77 -2.63 -14.16
CA VAL A 580 24.82 -2.96 -15.14
C VAL A 580 24.99 -1.87 -16.19
N ASP A 581 23.87 -1.33 -16.71
CA ASP A 581 23.89 -0.25 -17.70
C ASP A 581 24.53 1.03 -17.14
N MET A 582 24.10 1.47 -15.96
CA MET A 582 24.65 2.66 -15.29
C MET A 582 26.14 2.49 -14.92
N ALA A 583 26.51 1.33 -14.37
CA ALA A 583 27.91 1.06 -14.02
C ALA A 583 28.83 1.14 -15.24
N ARG A 584 28.45 0.50 -16.35
CA ARG A 584 29.27 0.43 -17.57
C ARG A 584 29.28 1.70 -18.39
N LYS A 585 28.16 2.42 -18.47
CA LYS A 585 28.02 3.55 -19.41
C LYS A 585 28.11 4.92 -18.74
N GLU A 586 28.00 4.99 -17.43
CA GLU A 586 28.00 6.26 -16.70
C GLU A 586 29.09 6.29 -15.63
N ILE A 587 29.11 5.37 -14.67
CA ILE A 587 30.03 5.41 -13.52
C ILE A 587 31.48 5.15 -13.95
N LEU A 588 31.74 4.02 -14.64
CA LEU A 588 33.10 3.70 -15.08
C LEU A 588 33.71 4.80 -16.00
N PRO A 589 33.00 5.30 -17.04
CA PRO A 589 33.54 6.41 -17.84
C PRO A 589 33.83 7.67 -17.04
N ALA A 590 33.01 7.99 -16.00
CA ALA A 590 33.23 9.16 -15.16
C ALA A 590 34.48 8.99 -14.25
N VAL A 591 34.65 7.82 -13.67
CA VAL A 591 35.83 7.47 -12.86
C VAL A 591 37.11 7.51 -13.74
N GLU A 592 37.07 6.93 -14.95
CA GLU A 592 38.19 6.94 -15.90
C GLU A 592 38.54 8.36 -16.36
N ALA A 593 37.55 9.21 -16.61
CA ALA A 593 37.79 10.61 -16.96
C ALA A 593 38.53 11.35 -15.84
N TYR A 594 38.13 11.14 -14.59
CA TYR A 594 38.83 11.73 -13.45
C TYR A 594 40.23 11.17 -13.25
N LEU A 595 40.43 9.87 -13.43
CA LEU A 595 41.76 9.22 -13.41
C LEU A 595 42.69 9.81 -14.48
N GLY A 596 42.16 10.05 -15.68
CA GLY A 596 42.90 10.71 -16.77
C GLY A 596 43.41 12.10 -16.38
N ASP A 597 42.56 12.94 -15.82
CA ASP A 597 42.92 14.30 -15.35
C ASP A 597 43.93 14.27 -14.18
N LEU A 598 43.76 13.36 -13.24
CA LEU A 598 44.71 13.20 -12.13
C LEU A 598 46.06 12.76 -12.61
N SER A 599 46.12 11.80 -13.55
CA SER A 599 47.35 11.31 -14.16
C SER A 599 48.07 12.40 -14.95
N GLY A 600 47.31 13.18 -15.71
CA GLY A 600 47.83 14.39 -16.40
C GLY A 600 48.39 15.42 -15.41
N THR A 601 47.73 15.64 -14.31
CA THR A 601 48.15 16.55 -13.22
C THR A 601 49.48 16.08 -12.61
N VAL A 602 49.63 14.78 -12.32
CA VAL A 602 50.87 14.20 -11.78
C VAL A 602 52.00 14.39 -12.79
N ALA A 603 51.75 14.07 -14.08
CA ALA A 603 52.76 14.25 -15.16
C ALA A 603 53.21 15.72 -15.26
N ALA A 604 52.27 16.68 -15.30
CA ALA A 604 52.58 18.10 -15.37
C ALA A 604 53.36 18.61 -14.15
N LYS A 605 52.95 18.24 -12.92
CA LYS A 605 53.63 18.63 -11.68
C LYS A 605 55.06 18.09 -11.61
N THR A 606 55.28 16.84 -11.97
CA THR A 606 56.60 16.20 -11.91
C THR A 606 57.52 16.70 -13.03
N ALA A 607 56.97 17.09 -14.19
CA ALA A 607 57.73 17.75 -15.26
C ALA A 607 58.19 19.16 -14.85
N ALA A 608 57.29 19.92 -14.15
CA ALA A 608 57.61 21.29 -13.72
C ALA A 608 58.59 21.29 -12.52
N VAL A 609 58.48 20.35 -11.59
CA VAL A 609 59.33 20.22 -10.40
C VAL A 609 59.79 18.76 -10.25
N PRO A 610 60.95 18.40 -10.79
CA PRO A 610 61.46 17.03 -10.70
C PRO A 610 61.57 16.55 -9.24
N GLY A 611 61.07 15.36 -8.95
CA GLY A 611 61.10 14.74 -7.60
C GLY A 611 59.95 15.15 -6.70
N LEU A 612 58.98 15.94 -7.17
CA LEU A 612 57.75 16.25 -6.39
C LEU A 612 56.96 14.97 -6.10
N ALA A 613 56.59 14.75 -4.82
CA ALA A 613 56.00 13.50 -4.37
C ALA A 613 54.60 13.22 -4.97
N CYS A 614 53.77 14.26 -5.15
CA CYS A 614 52.37 14.14 -5.63
C CYS A 614 51.59 13.03 -4.88
N LYS A 615 51.76 12.94 -3.56
CA LYS A 615 51.22 11.83 -2.75
C LYS A 615 49.70 11.74 -2.86
N TYR A 616 49.01 12.87 -2.71
CA TYR A 616 47.54 12.93 -2.76
C TYR A 616 46.98 12.34 -4.07
N GLU A 617 47.51 12.84 -5.19
CA GLU A 617 47.06 12.41 -6.52
C GLU A 617 47.38 10.93 -6.79
N LYS A 618 48.56 10.47 -6.39
CA LYS A 618 48.96 9.08 -6.59
C LYS A 618 48.18 8.11 -5.75
N ASP A 619 47.89 8.46 -4.50
CA ASP A 619 47.06 7.64 -3.58
C ASP A 619 45.64 7.55 -4.17
N LEU A 620 45.07 8.66 -4.64
CA LEU A 620 43.75 8.70 -5.23
C LEU A 620 43.68 7.94 -6.59
N ILE A 621 44.66 8.09 -7.46
CA ILE A 621 44.78 7.32 -8.71
C ILE A 621 44.81 5.80 -8.38
N SER A 622 45.61 5.39 -7.43
CA SER A 622 45.72 3.97 -7.05
C SER A 622 44.40 3.42 -6.55
N LYS A 623 43.67 4.19 -5.70
CA LYS A 623 42.40 3.79 -5.13
C LYS A 623 41.29 3.74 -6.18
N LEU A 624 41.16 4.77 -7.00
CA LEU A 624 40.13 4.82 -8.05
C LEU A 624 40.36 3.76 -9.14
N SER A 625 41.62 3.51 -9.55
CA SER A 625 41.94 2.45 -10.52
C SER A 625 41.50 1.07 -10.00
N LYS A 626 41.79 0.77 -8.72
CA LYS A 626 41.34 -0.47 -8.08
C LYS A 626 39.82 -0.58 -8.07
N LEU A 627 39.12 0.50 -7.70
CA LEU A 627 37.65 0.52 -7.69
C LEU A 627 37.07 0.37 -9.10
N ALA A 628 37.67 0.95 -10.15
CA ALA A 628 37.25 0.77 -11.54
C ALA A 628 37.30 -0.71 -11.96
N ASP A 629 38.39 -1.44 -11.61
CA ASP A 629 38.49 -2.87 -11.83
C ASP A 629 37.41 -3.65 -11.08
N GLU A 630 37.21 -3.35 -9.79
CA GLU A 630 36.19 -4.00 -8.93
C GLU A 630 34.76 -3.74 -9.44
N ILE A 631 34.45 -2.51 -9.91
CA ILE A 631 33.16 -2.19 -10.54
C ILE A 631 32.94 -2.99 -11.82
N SER A 632 33.97 -3.07 -12.67
CA SER A 632 33.93 -3.84 -13.93
C SER A 632 33.68 -5.32 -13.69
N ASP A 633 34.36 -5.91 -12.70
CA ASP A 633 34.21 -7.31 -12.34
C ASP A 633 32.83 -7.58 -11.73
N ALA A 634 32.38 -6.76 -10.79
CA ALA A 634 31.06 -6.89 -10.16
C ALA A 634 29.92 -6.72 -11.18
N ALA A 635 30.01 -5.74 -12.08
CA ALA A 635 29.02 -5.53 -13.14
C ALA A 635 28.98 -6.74 -14.10
N SER A 636 30.13 -7.32 -14.45
CA SER A 636 30.22 -8.51 -15.31
C SER A 636 29.68 -9.77 -14.61
N SER A 637 29.92 -9.90 -13.32
CA SER A 637 29.38 -10.98 -12.48
C SER A 637 27.85 -10.92 -12.40
N LEU A 638 27.29 -9.72 -12.15
CA LEU A 638 25.84 -9.50 -12.12
C LEU A 638 25.20 -9.79 -13.48
N ASP A 639 25.74 -9.24 -14.57
CA ASP A 639 25.26 -9.45 -15.93
C ASP A 639 25.22 -10.93 -16.32
N THR A 640 26.29 -11.66 -16.01
CA THR A 640 26.35 -13.11 -16.25
C THR A 640 25.26 -13.86 -15.44
N THR A 641 25.00 -13.42 -14.22
CA THR A 641 23.95 -14.01 -13.37
C THR A 641 22.58 -13.75 -13.93
N LEU A 642 22.30 -12.52 -14.40
CA LEU A 642 21.02 -12.16 -15.02
C LEU A 642 20.77 -12.91 -16.35
N ILE A 643 21.82 -13.16 -17.14
CA ILE A 643 21.73 -14.00 -18.35
C ILE A 643 21.33 -15.43 -17.99
N ARG A 644 21.95 -16.00 -16.95
CA ARG A 644 21.63 -17.37 -16.48
C ARG A 644 20.21 -17.47 -15.92
N LEU A 645 19.74 -16.43 -15.22
CA LEU A 645 18.39 -16.38 -14.66
C LEU A 645 17.32 -16.60 -15.75
N LYS A 646 17.51 -16.04 -16.95
CA LYS A 646 16.56 -16.20 -18.07
C LYS A 646 16.41 -17.64 -18.54
N ALA A 647 17.35 -18.52 -18.23
CA ALA A 647 17.29 -19.94 -18.60
C ALA A 647 16.54 -20.81 -17.59
N ILE A 648 16.10 -20.24 -16.46
CA ILE A 648 15.32 -20.96 -15.43
C ILE A 648 13.85 -20.93 -15.84
N PRO A 649 13.22 -22.07 -16.15
CA PRO A 649 11.86 -22.10 -16.66
C PRO A 649 10.79 -21.93 -15.56
N ASP A 650 11.08 -22.37 -14.34
CA ASP A 650 10.15 -22.28 -13.21
C ASP A 650 10.31 -20.94 -12.52
N VAL A 651 9.19 -20.23 -12.34
CA VAL A 651 9.18 -18.88 -11.73
C VAL A 651 9.53 -18.91 -10.25
N THR A 652 9.20 -19.98 -9.55
CA THR A 652 9.52 -20.15 -8.13
C THR A 652 11.03 -20.32 -7.94
N ASP A 653 11.64 -21.19 -8.74
CA ASP A 653 13.09 -21.39 -8.73
C ASP A 653 13.83 -20.10 -9.10
N ALA A 654 13.34 -19.37 -10.11
CA ALA A 654 13.89 -18.07 -10.50
C ALA A 654 13.83 -17.05 -9.35
N ALA A 655 12.70 -16.98 -8.63
CA ALA A 655 12.52 -16.09 -7.50
C ALA A 655 13.48 -16.37 -6.34
N TYR A 656 13.74 -17.65 -6.05
CA TYR A 656 14.73 -18.03 -5.03
C TYR A 656 16.18 -17.73 -5.47
N VAL A 657 16.51 -17.93 -6.74
CA VAL A 657 17.83 -17.50 -7.28
C VAL A 657 18.00 -15.98 -7.20
N ILE A 658 16.95 -15.23 -7.46
CA ILE A 658 16.96 -13.76 -7.29
C ILE A 658 17.25 -13.41 -5.84
N ARG A 659 16.50 -14.00 -4.89
CA ARG A 659 16.69 -13.75 -3.46
C ARG A 659 18.10 -14.07 -2.99
N ASP A 660 18.63 -15.23 -3.36
CA ASP A 660 19.84 -15.77 -2.78
C ASP A 660 21.14 -15.34 -3.51
N VAL A 661 21.03 -14.99 -4.80
CA VAL A 661 22.21 -14.69 -5.62
C VAL A 661 22.14 -13.30 -6.25
N VAL A 662 21.06 -12.97 -6.96
CA VAL A 662 21.00 -11.69 -7.72
C VAL A 662 21.07 -10.50 -6.78
N LEU A 663 20.25 -10.47 -5.71
CA LEU A 663 20.25 -9.37 -4.74
C LEU A 663 21.61 -9.19 -4.07
N GLN A 664 22.33 -10.29 -3.79
CA GLN A 664 23.68 -10.21 -3.25
C GLN A 664 24.65 -9.55 -4.26
N LYS A 665 24.59 -9.95 -5.53
CA LYS A 665 25.44 -9.37 -6.60
C LYS A 665 25.14 -7.89 -6.83
N MET A 666 23.87 -7.50 -6.75
CA MET A 666 23.47 -6.09 -6.81
C MET A 666 24.07 -5.29 -5.63
N ALA A 667 24.02 -5.85 -4.41
CA ALA A 667 24.61 -5.22 -3.23
C ALA A 667 26.14 -5.09 -3.35
N GLU A 668 26.84 -6.13 -3.84
CA GLU A 668 28.28 -6.10 -4.10
C GLU A 668 28.66 -4.98 -5.09
N LEU A 669 27.97 -4.87 -6.22
CA LEU A 669 28.19 -3.80 -7.21
C LEU A 669 27.92 -2.41 -6.62
N ARG A 670 26.83 -2.27 -5.83
CA ARG A 670 26.48 -1.00 -5.19
C ARG A 670 27.59 -0.50 -4.27
N VAL A 671 28.15 -1.37 -3.41
CA VAL A 671 29.18 -0.98 -2.44
C VAL A 671 30.39 -0.35 -3.10
N VAL A 672 30.91 -0.94 -4.19
CA VAL A 672 32.10 -0.40 -4.88
C VAL A 672 31.80 0.85 -5.68
N CYS A 673 30.58 0.99 -6.22
CA CYS A 673 30.14 2.21 -6.91
C CYS A 673 29.93 3.37 -5.93
N ASP A 674 29.28 3.14 -4.78
CA ASP A 674 29.04 4.16 -3.76
C ASP A 674 30.37 4.62 -3.13
N GLU A 675 31.38 3.72 -2.99
CA GLU A 675 32.71 4.11 -2.58
C GLU A 675 33.40 4.98 -3.63
N ALA A 676 33.30 4.64 -4.91
CA ALA A 676 33.83 5.46 -6.00
C ALA A 676 33.18 6.85 -6.04
N GLU A 677 31.86 6.95 -5.83
CA GLU A 677 31.14 8.23 -5.69
C GLU A 677 31.77 9.12 -4.62
N SER A 678 32.04 8.56 -3.45
CA SER A 678 32.54 9.31 -2.29
C SER A 678 33.92 9.98 -2.50
N ILE A 679 34.71 9.54 -3.50
CA ILE A 679 36.04 10.05 -3.76
C ILE A 679 36.25 10.60 -5.18
N THR A 680 35.24 10.47 -6.05
CA THR A 680 35.26 11.10 -7.38
C THR A 680 34.80 12.55 -7.25
N ALA A 681 35.51 13.48 -7.87
CA ALA A 681 35.14 14.89 -7.79
C ALA A 681 33.78 15.15 -8.46
N ASP A 682 32.94 15.99 -7.85
CA ASP A 682 31.55 16.26 -8.25
C ASP A 682 31.38 16.58 -9.75
N LYS A 683 32.33 17.34 -10.36
CA LYS A 683 32.26 17.69 -11.76
C LYS A 683 32.33 16.49 -12.74
N TYR A 684 32.77 15.32 -12.27
CA TYR A 684 32.86 14.10 -13.07
C TYR A 684 31.71 13.15 -12.79
N TRP A 685 31.09 13.22 -11.56
CA TRP A 685 30.03 12.29 -11.21
C TRP A 685 28.82 12.45 -12.14
N PRO A 686 28.30 11.35 -12.74
CA PRO A 686 27.47 11.47 -13.95
C PRO A 686 26.00 11.80 -13.65
N PHE A 687 25.55 11.71 -12.40
CA PHE A 687 24.15 11.94 -12.01
C PHE A 687 24.03 12.56 -10.61
N PRO A 688 22.87 13.15 -10.27
CA PRO A 688 22.65 13.77 -8.94
C PRO A 688 22.89 12.81 -7.78
N THR A 689 23.57 13.30 -6.76
CA THR A 689 23.87 12.59 -5.53
C THR A 689 22.65 12.56 -4.58
N TYR A 690 22.72 11.79 -3.48
CA TYR A 690 21.70 11.85 -2.43
C TYR A 690 21.56 13.23 -1.82
N GLY A 691 22.67 13.96 -1.68
CA GLY A 691 22.64 15.34 -1.21
C GLY A 691 21.82 16.25 -2.12
N ASP A 692 21.96 16.11 -3.43
CA ASP A 692 21.20 16.87 -4.42
C ASP A 692 19.70 16.51 -4.40
N LEU A 693 19.38 15.22 -4.36
CA LEU A 693 18.00 14.73 -4.41
C LEU A 693 17.20 15.04 -3.13
N LEU A 694 17.78 14.76 -1.96
CA LEU A 694 17.10 14.92 -0.67
C LEU A 694 17.00 16.37 -0.21
N PHE A 695 17.90 17.25 -0.66
CA PHE A 695 17.93 18.65 -0.25
C PHE A 695 17.71 19.66 -1.38
N GLY A 696 17.47 19.19 -2.61
CA GLY A 696 17.30 20.04 -3.80
C GLY A 696 15.98 20.80 -3.85
N VAL A 697 14.91 20.31 -3.25
CA VAL A 697 13.61 20.99 -3.19
C VAL A 697 13.67 22.07 -2.10
N ARG A 698 13.45 23.33 -2.48
CA ARG A 698 13.52 24.49 -1.60
C ARG A 698 12.21 25.28 -1.62
#